data_e163a364dfc6c141fc196397c655cdd6
#
_entry.id   e163a364dfc6c141fc196397c655cdd6
#
_cell.length_a   1.000
_cell.length_b   1.000
_cell.length_c   1.000
_cell.angle_alpha   90.00
_cell.angle_beta   90.00
_cell.angle_gamma   90.00
#
_symmetry.space_group_name_H-M   'P 1'
#
loop_
_entity.id
_entity.type
_entity.pdbx_description
1 polymer ?
#
loop_
_entity_poly.entity_id
_entity_poly.type
_entity_poly.pdbx_seq_one_letter_code
_entity_poly.pdbx_strand_id
1 'polypeptide(L)'
;MVFMGDRATLLETGRFVQRRGQKADEVADAAFAAVLAGAAGASASTPGPRDATTAGEVGHVDADAVHATDAAGATGVTTPGAVTPDADAGTTDAVDAADSAEAEARHRRAAEAGDTASMSVLGALLLRRGELDGAETYLRAATADGDRAAANNLGVLLHQRGYPDEAAGWWRIAAVAGSAAAAHALGRHFRERGDEPGAEYWLRQSAEQGHALGAYALADLLEHRGDIGAERWLRAAAEQGHREAAYRLARTLERNAVEDPHDAFGLGRGAGRSGLGLSADPAVPDALKKGEQGTGENKGGAAGDSPVAGPAAGRVGEAEQWYRRAAARGHRRAALHLGAILEQRGELKEAGRWYLTAAKDGEARAACALGFLLRDAGDEESAAVWWLRAAQDGDGNAANALGALHAARGEQQTAERWYRAAMDAGDVNGAYNLGLLCAAQDRTPQAEQWYRRAAYAGHREAANALAVLLLQAGDHTGAEPWFSKAAEAGSVDAAFNLGILHAGRDEDRTALGWYQRAAAAGHTDAALQVAMALLRDGEDREAERHLRCAAGGGSAEAAFRLAGVLDARQPPPGPPALGEPMPEKTECEEWYERAAQQGHRRAQVRVGMLAAARGDVESAAHWYREAAEAGSRNGAFNLGLLLAREGSEREAALWWTRAANAGHGRAALRLALLAARRGELTEGQRWCARAVELGPAEVAERAARLRDALHQELTA
;
A
#
# COMPACT_ATOMS: atom_id res chain seq x y z
N MET A 1 -28.52 -27.09 16.91
CA MET A 1 -28.96 -25.89 17.63
C MET A 1 -28.02 -24.75 17.30
N VAL A 2 -28.53 -23.86 16.54
CA VAL A 2 -27.91 -22.84 15.74
C VAL A 2 -27.08 -21.87 16.58
N PHE A 3 -25.80 -21.70 16.24
CA PHE A 3 -25.00 -20.57 16.69
C PHE A 3 -25.34 -19.36 15.79
N MET A 4 -26.25 -18.54 16.24
CA MET A 4 -26.29 -17.13 15.82
C MET A 4 -25.06 -16.46 16.47
N GLY A 5 -23.99 -16.29 15.67
CA GLY A 5 -22.91 -15.38 15.99
C GLY A 5 -23.49 -13.97 16.13
N ASP A 6 -23.10 -13.31 17.19
CA ASP A 6 -23.53 -11.96 17.53
C ASP A 6 -23.39 -11.02 16.31
N ARG A 7 -24.48 -10.30 16.02
CA ARG A 7 -24.56 -9.24 14.99
C ARG A 7 -23.50 -8.14 15.12
N ALA A 8 -22.74 -8.14 16.21
CA ALA A 8 -21.69 -7.16 16.51
C ALA A 8 -20.39 -7.37 15.72
N THR A 9 -20.04 -8.61 15.35
CA THR A 9 -18.76 -8.92 14.71
C THR A 9 -18.69 -8.50 13.24
N LEU A 10 -19.83 -8.30 12.59
CA LEU A 10 -19.92 -7.80 11.20
C LEU A 10 -19.75 -6.27 11.08
N LEU A 11 -19.75 -5.54 12.19
CA LEU A 11 -19.74 -4.07 12.24
C LEU A 11 -18.41 -3.48 12.77
N GLU A 12 -17.47 -4.27 13.29
CA GLU A 12 -16.27 -3.74 13.94
C GLU A 12 -15.13 -3.36 12.98
N THR A 13 -15.15 -3.79 11.74
CA THR A 13 -14.15 -3.39 10.73
C THR A 13 -14.36 -1.98 10.14
N GLY A 14 -15.38 -1.23 10.61
CA GLY A 14 -15.77 0.08 10.09
C GLY A 14 -15.85 1.23 11.07
N ARG A 15 -15.43 1.09 12.34
CA ARG A 15 -15.54 2.19 13.32
C ARG A 15 -14.31 3.08 13.30
N PHE A 16 -14.38 4.16 12.56
CA PHE A 16 -13.58 5.36 12.79
C PHE A 16 -14.16 6.19 13.94
N VAL A 17 -13.28 6.50 14.92
CA VAL A 17 -13.57 7.27 16.13
C VAL A 17 -13.89 8.73 15.79
N GLN A 18 -15.10 9.19 16.15
CA GLN A 18 -15.46 10.61 16.16
C GLN A 18 -14.74 11.36 17.30
N ARG A 19 -13.99 12.43 17.00
CA ARG A 19 -13.90 13.63 17.86
C ARG A 19 -13.48 14.91 17.13
N ARG A 20 -14.44 15.87 17.12
CA ARG A 20 -14.41 17.36 17.19
C ARG A 20 -13.46 18.19 16.30
N GLY A 21 -14.09 19.12 15.53
CA GLY A 21 -13.49 20.39 15.13
C GLY A 21 -14.24 21.18 14.04
N GLN A 22 -15.02 22.15 14.42
CA GLN A 22 -15.88 23.00 13.57
C GLN A 22 -15.20 24.24 12.95
N LYS A 23 -13.89 24.27 12.67
CA LYS A 23 -13.21 25.50 12.17
C LYS A 23 -12.35 25.32 10.89
N ALA A 24 -12.35 24.15 10.27
CA ALA A 24 -11.49 23.89 9.10
C ALA A 24 -12.22 23.93 7.75
N ASP A 25 -13.53 24.03 7.72
CA ASP A 25 -14.33 23.93 6.48
C ASP A 25 -14.10 25.09 5.50
N GLU A 26 -13.85 26.32 6.01
CA GLU A 26 -13.67 27.49 5.14
C GLU A 26 -12.34 27.47 4.34
N VAL A 27 -11.27 26.92 4.91
CA VAL A 27 -9.96 26.83 4.23
C VAL A 27 -9.95 25.69 3.19
N ALA A 28 -10.61 24.58 3.49
CA ALA A 28 -10.74 23.45 2.59
C ALA A 28 -11.65 23.76 1.39
N ASP A 29 -12.73 24.53 1.60
CA ASP A 29 -13.61 25.00 0.51
C ASP A 29 -12.90 25.97 -0.43
N ALA A 30 -12.01 26.82 0.09
CA ALA A 30 -11.20 27.72 -0.73
C ALA A 30 -10.17 26.93 -1.59
N ALA A 31 -9.55 25.89 -1.03
CA ALA A 31 -8.61 25.04 -1.76
C ALA A 31 -9.33 24.21 -2.85
N PHE A 32 -10.51 23.68 -2.55
CA PHE A 32 -11.32 22.94 -3.53
C PHE A 32 -11.86 23.84 -4.64
N ALA A 33 -12.28 25.08 -4.32
CA ALA A 33 -12.69 26.09 -5.31
C ALA A 33 -11.53 26.47 -6.25
N ALA A 34 -10.29 26.53 -5.74
CA ALA A 34 -9.11 26.77 -6.55
C ALA A 34 -8.81 25.62 -7.55
N VAL A 35 -9.07 24.36 -7.14
CA VAL A 35 -8.96 23.18 -8.04
C VAL A 35 -9.98 23.26 -9.15
N LEU A 36 -11.26 23.60 -8.83
CA LEU A 36 -12.31 23.76 -9.83
C LEU A 36 -12.11 24.97 -10.74
N ALA A 37 -11.57 26.08 -10.22
CA ALA A 37 -11.25 27.26 -11.03
C ALA A 37 -10.09 27.01 -12.00
N GLY A 38 -9.09 26.20 -11.61
CA GLY A 38 -8.02 25.75 -12.49
C GLY A 38 -8.51 24.86 -13.63
N ALA A 39 -9.48 23.98 -13.36
CA ALA A 39 -10.12 23.13 -14.37
C ALA A 39 -11.06 23.91 -15.32
N ALA A 40 -11.70 24.99 -14.84
CA ALA A 40 -12.58 25.83 -15.64
C ALA A 40 -11.80 26.84 -16.50
N GLY A 41 -10.60 27.23 -16.11
CA GLY A 41 -9.72 28.14 -16.87
C GLY A 41 -9.14 27.55 -18.15
N ALA A 42 -9.19 26.24 -18.33
CA ALA A 42 -8.74 25.54 -19.53
C ALA A 42 -9.81 25.40 -20.63
N SER A 43 -11.06 25.88 -20.40
CA SER A 43 -12.18 25.67 -21.30
C SER A 43 -12.79 26.95 -21.93
N ALA A 44 -12.11 28.11 -21.86
CA ALA A 44 -12.64 29.34 -22.43
C ALA A 44 -11.71 29.95 -23.49
N SER A 45 -11.62 29.32 -24.64
CA SER A 45 -11.36 30.01 -25.93
C SER A 45 -11.82 29.12 -27.10
N THR A 46 -13.09 29.28 -27.45
CA THR A 46 -13.62 28.81 -28.73
C THR A 46 -13.53 29.93 -29.77
N PRO A 47 -13.04 29.63 -30.98
CA PRO A 47 -13.59 30.22 -32.18
C PRO A 47 -14.35 29.15 -32.99
N GLY A 48 -15.49 29.56 -33.53
CA GLY A 48 -16.48 28.77 -34.25
C GLY A 48 -16.02 28.05 -35.52
N PRO A 49 -16.94 27.39 -36.21
CA PRO A 49 -16.66 26.14 -36.90
C PRO A 49 -16.19 26.34 -38.35
N ARG A 50 -15.27 25.48 -38.78
CA ARG A 50 -15.12 25.11 -40.21
C ARG A 50 -14.78 23.64 -40.35
N ASP A 51 -15.47 23.03 -41.25
CA ASP A 51 -15.64 21.66 -41.69
C ASP A 51 -14.39 20.76 -41.75
N ALA A 52 -14.64 19.55 -41.30
CA ALA A 52 -14.41 18.20 -41.85
C ALA A 52 -13.06 17.86 -42.51
N THR A 53 -12.46 16.88 -41.97
CA THR A 53 -12.04 15.53 -42.43
C THR A 53 -10.62 15.17 -42.08
N THR A 54 -10.52 13.90 -41.69
CA THR A 54 -9.38 12.98 -41.62
C THR A 54 -8.50 12.97 -40.39
N ALA A 55 -8.57 11.80 -39.74
CA ALA A 55 -7.75 11.29 -38.68
C ALA A 55 -6.25 11.26 -39.04
N GLY A 56 -5.44 11.67 -38.09
CA GLY A 56 -4.00 11.49 -38.13
C GLY A 56 -3.49 11.79 -36.71
N GLU A 57 -3.10 10.75 -36.00
CA GLU A 57 -2.42 10.86 -34.72
C GLU A 57 -1.13 11.67 -34.91
N VAL A 58 -1.08 12.87 -34.32
CA VAL A 58 0.14 13.70 -34.30
C VAL A 58 0.92 13.31 -33.07
N GLY A 59 1.98 12.57 -33.30
CA GLY A 59 3.02 12.30 -32.30
C GLY A 59 3.63 13.62 -31.77
N HIS A 60 3.80 13.67 -30.48
CA HIS A 60 4.47 14.74 -29.75
C HIS A 60 5.88 14.93 -30.32
N VAL A 61 6.12 16.06 -30.96
CA VAL A 61 7.45 16.46 -31.43
C VAL A 61 8.19 17.09 -30.27
N ASP A 62 9.16 16.41 -29.73
CA ASP A 62 10.08 16.93 -28.71
C ASP A 62 10.87 18.13 -29.26
N ALA A 63 10.83 19.23 -28.53
CA ALA A 63 11.50 20.49 -28.87
C ALA A 63 13.05 20.44 -28.72
N ASP A 64 13.65 19.29 -28.48
CA ASP A 64 15.09 19.13 -28.20
C ASP A 64 15.98 18.96 -29.45
N ALA A 65 15.46 19.23 -30.65
CA ALA A 65 16.19 18.94 -31.91
C ALA A 65 17.18 20.04 -32.37
N VAL A 66 17.49 21.07 -31.58
CA VAL A 66 18.30 22.23 -32.03
C VAL A 66 19.70 22.31 -31.41
N HIS A 67 20.16 21.34 -30.65
CA HIS A 67 21.52 21.39 -30.08
C HIS A 67 22.43 20.26 -30.60
N ALA A 68 22.91 20.43 -31.81
CA ALA A 68 24.06 19.64 -32.31
C ALA A 68 25.05 20.60 -33.00
N THR A 69 25.96 21.13 -32.21
CA THR A 69 27.21 21.65 -32.72
C THR A 69 28.35 20.81 -32.21
N ASP A 70 28.97 20.04 -33.12
CA ASP A 70 30.29 19.43 -32.88
C ASP A 70 31.32 20.58 -32.72
N ALA A 71 31.71 20.87 -31.49
CA ALA A 71 32.91 21.64 -31.21
C ALA A 71 34.01 20.72 -30.74
N ALA A 72 35.06 20.63 -31.52
CA ALA A 72 36.26 19.88 -31.28
C ALA A 72 36.95 20.25 -29.96
N GLY A 73 37.39 19.23 -29.29
CA GLY A 73 38.38 19.03 -28.26
C GLY A 73 39.10 20.20 -27.61
N ALA A 74 39.06 20.17 -26.24
CA ALA A 74 40.21 20.49 -25.39
C ALA A 74 39.99 19.94 -23.98
N THR A 75 40.96 19.23 -23.51
CA THR A 75 41.15 18.62 -22.18
C THR A 75 41.28 19.71 -21.08
N GLY A 76 40.61 19.48 -19.95
CA GLY A 76 40.89 20.25 -18.75
C GLY A 76 40.06 19.77 -17.56
N VAL A 77 40.70 19.01 -16.70
CA VAL A 77 40.18 18.54 -15.39
C VAL A 77 40.22 19.70 -14.41
N THR A 78 39.07 20.05 -13.80
CA THR A 78 39.03 20.69 -12.49
C THR A 78 37.70 20.40 -11.78
N THR A 79 37.81 20.01 -10.53
CA THR A 79 36.75 19.71 -9.55
C THR A 79 35.92 20.94 -9.15
N PRO A 80 34.60 20.82 -8.89
CA PRO A 80 33.82 21.97 -8.38
C PRO A 80 33.70 21.99 -6.86
N GLY A 81 34.05 23.11 -6.29
CA GLY A 81 33.73 23.50 -4.91
C GLY A 81 32.32 24.09 -4.80
N ALA A 82 31.77 24.00 -3.61
CA ALA A 82 30.46 24.49 -3.20
C ALA A 82 30.25 25.99 -3.46
N VAL A 83 29.09 26.38 -3.98
CA VAL A 83 28.65 27.78 -4.08
C VAL A 83 27.27 27.94 -3.45
N THR A 84 27.20 28.85 -2.48
CA THR A 84 26.01 29.41 -1.83
C THR A 84 25.27 30.36 -2.82
N PRO A 85 23.95 30.57 -2.71
CA PRO A 85 23.22 31.48 -3.59
C PRO A 85 23.28 32.89 -3.02
N ASP A 86 23.97 33.79 -3.72
CA ASP A 86 23.85 35.22 -3.51
C ASP A 86 23.36 35.97 -4.75
N ALA A 87 22.54 36.96 -4.47
CA ALA A 87 21.85 37.82 -5.38
C ALA A 87 22.84 38.62 -6.26
N ASP A 88 22.97 38.21 -7.54
CA ASP A 88 23.40 39.13 -8.62
C ASP A 88 23.18 38.51 -10.03
N ALA A 89 21.95 38.10 -10.33
CA ALA A 89 21.61 37.45 -11.62
C ALA A 89 21.50 38.45 -12.80
N GLY A 90 21.68 39.75 -12.56
CA GLY A 90 21.51 40.77 -13.59
C GLY A 90 22.77 41.20 -14.34
N THR A 91 23.95 40.90 -13.84
CA THR A 91 25.23 41.37 -14.42
C THR A 91 25.97 40.28 -15.20
N THR A 92 25.80 39.00 -14.89
CA THR A 92 26.44 37.90 -15.61
C THR A 92 25.85 37.71 -17.01
N ASP A 93 24.53 37.78 -17.15
CA ASP A 93 23.84 37.62 -18.44
C ASP A 93 24.22 38.71 -19.44
N ALA A 94 24.49 39.91 -18.97
CA ALA A 94 24.91 41.03 -19.83
C ALA A 94 26.38 40.89 -20.29
N VAL A 95 27.27 40.35 -19.47
CA VAL A 95 28.67 40.10 -19.80
C VAL A 95 28.78 38.95 -20.79
N ASP A 96 28.06 37.83 -20.51
CA ASP A 96 28.03 36.68 -21.42
C ASP A 96 27.37 36.99 -22.76
N ALA A 97 26.38 37.88 -22.79
CA ALA A 97 25.77 38.39 -24.04
C ALA A 97 26.71 39.29 -24.81
N ALA A 98 27.51 40.12 -24.13
CA ALA A 98 28.50 40.98 -24.77
C ALA A 98 29.68 40.21 -25.36
N ASP A 99 30.20 39.21 -24.64
CA ASP A 99 31.24 38.29 -25.11
C ASP A 99 30.75 37.44 -26.30
N SER A 100 29.49 37.01 -26.28
CA SER A 100 28.84 36.31 -27.40
C SER A 100 28.71 37.20 -28.63
N ALA A 101 28.34 38.48 -28.49
CA ALA A 101 28.22 39.43 -29.58
C ALA A 101 29.57 39.78 -30.20
N GLU A 102 30.62 39.91 -29.37
CA GLU A 102 31.97 40.16 -29.84
C GLU A 102 32.56 38.95 -30.58
N ALA A 103 32.29 37.72 -30.09
CA ALA A 103 32.65 36.50 -30.76
C ALA A 103 31.99 36.39 -32.16
N GLU A 104 30.70 36.71 -32.23
CA GLU A 104 29.99 36.76 -33.52
C GLU A 104 30.56 37.82 -34.47
N ALA A 105 30.85 38.99 -33.98
CA ALA A 105 31.46 40.03 -34.80
C ALA A 105 32.87 39.65 -35.34
N ARG A 106 33.62 38.84 -34.56
CA ARG A 106 34.88 38.24 -35.00
C ARG A 106 34.65 37.21 -36.10
N HIS A 107 33.71 36.30 -35.95
CA HIS A 107 33.37 35.29 -36.96
C HIS A 107 32.79 35.95 -38.22
N ARG A 108 32.00 37.02 -38.11
CA ARG A 108 31.49 37.77 -39.27
C ARG A 108 32.60 38.38 -40.09
N ARG A 109 33.59 39.07 -39.48
CA ARG A 109 34.75 39.64 -40.18
C ARG A 109 35.63 38.58 -40.83
N ALA A 110 35.82 37.46 -40.15
CA ALA A 110 36.59 36.35 -40.71
C ALA A 110 35.84 35.65 -41.86
N ALA A 111 34.54 35.48 -41.77
CA ALA A 111 33.68 34.92 -42.83
C ALA A 111 33.67 35.85 -44.06
N GLU A 112 33.64 37.16 -43.91
CA GLU A 112 33.74 38.15 -44.95
C GLU A 112 35.13 38.13 -45.61
N ALA A 113 36.18 37.73 -44.89
CA ALA A 113 37.52 37.51 -45.39
C ALA A 113 37.72 36.15 -46.08
N GLY A 114 36.66 35.30 -46.14
CA GLY A 114 36.71 33.99 -46.83
C GLY A 114 37.10 32.83 -45.95
N ASP A 115 37.09 32.96 -44.59
CA ASP A 115 37.36 31.83 -43.71
C ASP A 115 36.17 30.86 -43.60
N THR A 116 36.30 29.66 -44.17
CA THR A 116 35.27 28.64 -44.24
C THR A 116 34.77 28.22 -42.86
N ALA A 117 35.66 28.08 -41.87
CA ALA A 117 35.28 27.66 -40.52
C ALA A 117 34.41 28.72 -39.85
N SER A 118 34.76 30.03 -40.01
CA SER A 118 33.97 31.14 -39.52
C SER A 118 32.65 31.31 -40.26
N MET A 119 32.57 31.02 -41.57
CA MET A 119 31.29 30.96 -42.31
C MET A 119 30.38 29.89 -41.76
N SER A 120 30.88 28.68 -41.46
CA SER A 120 30.13 27.56 -40.89
C SER A 120 29.59 27.92 -39.52
N VAL A 121 30.41 28.50 -38.61
CA VAL A 121 30.00 28.93 -37.28
C VAL A 121 28.99 30.05 -37.34
N LEU A 122 29.23 31.09 -38.16
CA LEU A 122 28.30 32.20 -38.31
C LEU A 122 26.95 31.74 -38.89
N GLY A 123 26.96 30.88 -39.89
CA GLY A 123 25.76 30.30 -40.46
C GLY A 123 24.96 29.50 -39.41
N ALA A 124 25.65 28.77 -38.56
CA ALA A 124 25.00 28.04 -37.44
C ALA A 124 24.40 28.97 -36.39
N LEU A 125 25.06 30.07 -36.04
CA LEU A 125 24.56 31.11 -35.12
C LEU A 125 23.31 31.82 -35.67
N LEU A 126 23.34 32.20 -36.94
CA LEU A 126 22.19 32.81 -37.62
C LEU A 126 21.00 31.86 -37.71
N LEU A 127 21.26 30.57 -38.01
CA LEU A 127 20.24 29.52 -38.02
C LEU A 127 19.57 29.36 -36.64
N ARG A 128 20.30 29.39 -35.53
CA ARG A 128 19.75 29.35 -34.17
C ARG A 128 18.86 30.55 -33.85
N ARG A 129 19.16 31.75 -34.41
CA ARG A 129 18.34 32.95 -34.25
C ARG A 129 17.12 32.96 -35.16
N GLY A 130 17.00 32.03 -36.07
CA GLY A 130 15.93 32.03 -37.06
C GLY A 130 16.15 32.97 -38.23
N GLU A 131 17.35 33.55 -38.40
CA GLU A 131 17.77 34.42 -39.54
C GLU A 131 18.14 33.54 -40.73
N LEU A 132 17.14 32.87 -41.30
CA LEU A 132 17.37 31.79 -42.29
C LEU A 132 18.04 32.28 -43.57
N ASP A 133 17.71 33.53 -44.07
CA ASP A 133 18.28 34.06 -45.32
C ASP A 133 19.77 34.38 -45.17
N GLY A 134 20.14 34.98 -44.02
CA GLY A 134 21.55 35.25 -43.70
C GLY A 134 22.36 33.95 -43.51
N ALA A 135 21.78 33.00 -42.80
CA ALA A 135 22.41 31.70 -42.56
C ALA A 135 22.68 30.92 -43.86
N GLU A 136 21.72 30.94 -44.79
CA GLU A 136 21.85 30.17 -46.04
C GLU A 136 23.07 30.62 -46.86
N THR A 137 23.32 31.90 -46.97
CA THR A 137 24.42 32.45 -47.77
C THR A 137 25.76 31.92 -47.25
N TYR A 138 25.99 31.97 -45.94
CA TYR A 138 27.24 31.52 -45.34
C TYR A 138 27.35 29.98 -45.33
N LEU A 139 26.25 29.27 -45.07
CA LEU A 139 26.26 27.80 -45.06
C LEU A 139 26.49 27.23 -46.46
N ARG A 140 25.94 27.83 -47.54
CA ARG A 140 26.18 27.41 -48.91
C ARG A 140 27.65 27.65 -49.30
N ALA A 141 28.23 28.78 -48.92
CA ALA A 141 29.64 29.07 -49.20
C ALA A 141 30.56 28.11 -48.48
N ALA A 142 30.37 27.89 -47.18
CA ALA A 142 31.19 26.92 -46.44
C ALA A 142 31.00 25.45 -46.93
N THR A 143 29.82 25.09 -47.41
CA THR A 143 29.57 23.78 -47.97
C THR A 143 30.27 23.57 -49.32
N ALA A 144 30.35 24.63 -50.13
CA ALA A 144 31.09 24.57 -51.41
C ALA A 144 32.60 24.30 -51.21
N ASP A 145 33.15 24.72 -50.07
CA ASP A 145 34.51 24.46 -49.63
C ASP A 145 34.67 23.08 -48.92
N GLY A 146 33.60 22.28 -48.84
CA GLY A 146 33.62 20.93 -48.29
C GLY A 146 33.41 20.77 -46.80
N ASP A 147 32.89 21.85 -46.09
CA ASP A 147 32.60 21.76 -44.68
C ASP A 147 31.32 20.89 -44.43
N ARG A 148 31.55 19.74 -43.78
CA ARG A 148 30.47 18.79 -43.42
C ARG A 148 29.49 19.34 -42.37
N ALA A 149 29.93 20.23 -41.47
CA ALA A 149 29.07 20.85 -40.47
C ALA A 149 28.14 21.87 -41.13
N ALA A 150 28.66 22.68 -42.06
CA ALA A 150 27.85 23.59 -42.87
C ALA A 150 26.82 22.80 -43.72
N ALA A 151 27.21 21.68 -44.35
CA ALA A 151 26.28 20.87 -45.12
C ALA A 151 25.16 20.28 -44.24
N ASN A 152 25.47 19.84 -43.01
CA ASN A 152 24.44 19.41 -42.03
C ASN A 152 23.48 20.55 -41.66
N ASN A 153 24.03 21.71 -41.33
CA ASN A 153 23.24 22.90 -40.94
C ASN A 153 22.40 23.45 -42.11
N LEU A 154 22.90 23.36 -43.35
CA LEU A 154 22.12 23.70 -44.53
C LEU A 154 20.93 22.74 -44.73
N GLY A 155 21.08 21.44 -44.45
CA GLY A 155 20.00 20.50 -44.40
C GLY A 155 18.96 20.84 -43.35
N VAL A 156 19.38 21.21 -42.12
CA VAL A 156 18.46 21.69 -41.06
C VAL A 156 17.69 22.94 -41.50
N LEU A 157 18.36 23.90 -42.10
CA LEU A 157 17.75 25.12 -42.61
C LEU A 157 16.68 24.83 -43.66
N LEU A 158 17.00 23.99 -44.65
CA LEU A 158 16.07 23.62 -45.74
C LEU A 158 14.86 22.85 -45.18
N HIS A 159 15.07 21.97 -44.20
CA HIS A 159 13.98 21.28 -43.52
C HIS A 159 13.03 22.27 -42.80
N GLN A 160 13.58 23.24 -42.08
CA GLN A 160 12.76 24.29 -41.42
C GLN A 160 11.96 25.14 -42.41
N ARG A 161 12.48 25.33 -43.63
CA ARG A 161 11.76 26.01 -44.70
C ARG A 161 10.73 25.16 -45.45
N GLY A 162 10.60 23.87 -45.05
CA GLY A 162 9.64 22.93 -45.68
C GLY A 162 10.15 22.29 -46.98
N TYR A 163 11.46 22.19 -47.18
CA TYR A 163 12.09 21.47 -48.29
C TYR A 163 12.79 20.18 -47.81
N PRO A 164 12.05 19.17 -47.34
CA PRO A 164 12.63 17.98 -46.68
C PRO A 164 13.47 17.10 -47.64
N ASP A 165 13.12 17.06 -48.93
CA ASP A 165 13.84 16.25 -49.91
C ASP A 165 15.19 16.87 -50.29
N GLU A 166 15.24 18.20 -50.39
CA GLU A 166 16.52 18.91 -50.60
C GLU A 166 17.41 18.80 -49.34
N ALA A 167 16.80 18.94 -48.15
CA ALA A 167 17.47 18.73 -46.87
C ALA A 167 18.13 17.35 -46.79
N ALA A 168 17.41 16.31 -47.18
CA ALA A 168 17.91 14.94 -47.18
C ALA A 168 19.12 14.77 -48.15
N GLY A 169 19.13 15.50 -49.24
CA GLY A 169 20.29 15.55 -50.14
C GLY A 169 21.56 16.08 -49.46
N TRP A 170 21.45 17.19 -48.74
CA TRP A 170 22.55 17.79 -48.00
C TRP A 170 22.96 16.96 -46.78
N TRP A 171 22.01 16.42 -46.02
CA TRP A 171 22.33 15.48 -44.94
C TRP A 171 23.07 14.23 -45.45
N ARG A 172 22.73 13.70 -46.66
CA ARG A 172 23.43 12.58 -47.24
C ARG A 172 24.88 12.94 -47.54
N ILE A 173 25.15 14.09 -48.12
CA ILE A 173 26.49 14.60 -48.38
C ILE A 173 27.30 14.70 -47.08
N ALA A 174 26.71 15.35 -46.06
CA ALA A 174 27.35 15.49 -44.76
C ALA A 174 27.58 14.14 -44.04
N ALA A 175 26.59 13.22 -44.08
CA ALA A 175 26.70 11.90 -43.46
C ALA A 175 27.79 11.03 -44.11
N VAL A 176 27.91 11.04 -45.47
CA VAL A 176 28.98 10.35 -46.18
C VAL A 176 30.34 10.96 -45.84
N ALA A 177 30.40 12.28 -45.60
CA ALA A 177 31.61 12.95 -45.12
C ALA A 177 31.89 12.70 -43.59
N GLY A 178 31.09 11.84 -42.93
CA GLY A 178 31.30 11.42 -41.54
C GLY A 178 30.64 12.34 -40.50
N SER A 179 29.57 13.06 -40.84
CA SER A 179 28.76 13.78 -39.85
C SER A 179 27.72 12.86 -39.22
N ALA A 180 27.94 12.49 -37.97
CA ALA A 180 27.02 11.66 -37.20
C ALA A 180 25.65 12.32 -36.99
N ALA A 181 25.61 13.65 -36.82
CA ALA A 181 24.38 14.41 -36.69
C ALA A 181 23.55 14.40 -37.98
N ALA A 182 24.22 14.52 -39.15
CA ALA A 182 23.54 14.45 -40.43
C ALA A 182 23.01 13.03 -40.73
N ALA A 183 23.74 12.00 -40.35
CA ALA A 183 23.29 10.61 -40.44
C ALA A 183 22.05 10.37 -39.58
N HIS A 184 21.99 10.94 -38.39
CA HIS A 184 20.77 10.93 -37.52
C HIS A 184 19.61 11.64 -38.20
N ALA A 185 19.82 12.88 -38.68
CA ALA A 185 18.77 13.64 -39.35
C ALA A 185 18.21 12.92 -40.58
N LEU A 186 19.10 12.32 -41.35
CA LEU A 186 18.73 11.52 -42.54
C LEU A 186 17.95 10.25 -42.14
N GLY A 187 18.36 9.58 -41.08
CA GLY A 187 17.65 8.43 -40.55
C GLY A 187 16.23 8.76 -40.09
N ARG A 188 16.06 9.90 -39.42
CA ARG A 188 14.72 10.43 -39.08
C ARG A 188 13.88 10.71 -40.31
N HIS A 189 14.44 11.37 -41.31
CA HIS A 189 13.74 11.66 -42.58
C HIS A 189 13.25 10.37 -43.25
N PHE A 190 14.04 9.30 -43.32
CA PHE A 190 13.62 8.01 -43.88
C PHE A 190 12.52 7.36 -43.02
N ARG A 191 12.59 7.47 -41.67
CA ARG A 191 11.54 6.97 -40.76
C ARG A 191 10.20 7.69 -40.99
N GLU A 192 10.21 9.01 -41.12
CA GLU A 192 9.02 9.82 -41.40
C GLU A 192 8.36 9.44 -42.74
N ARG A 193 9.13 8.94 -43.69
CA ARG A 193 8.64 8.43 -45.00
C ARG A 193 8.24 6.95 -44.98
N GLY A 194 8.39 6.28 -43.84
CA GLY A 194 8.10 4.85 -43.72
C GLY A 194 9.14 3.91 -44.36
N ASP A 195 10.32 4.43 -44.75
CA ASP A 195 11.44 3.61 -45.20
C ASP A 195 12.30 3.16 -44.02
N GLU A 196 11.82 2.13 -43.35
CA GLU A 196 12.49 1.59 -42.17
C GLU A 196 13.90 1.04 -42.45
N PRO A 197 14.16 0.32 -43.55
CA PRO A 197 15.54 -0.13 -43.87
C PRO A 197 16.51 1.03 -44.07
N GLY A 198 16.08 2.09 -44.75
CA GLY A 198 16.87 3.31 -44.93
C GLY A 198 17.11 4.02 -43.62
N ALA A 199 16.07 4.12 -42.77
CA ALA A 199 16.19 4.71 -41.44
C ALA A 199 17.19 3.93 -40.56
N GLU A 200 17.07 2.60 -40.52
CA GLU A 200 17.98 1.75 -39.74
C GLU A 200 19.41 1.91 -40.16
N TYR A 201 19.67 1.92 -41.46
CA TYR A 201 21.03 2.06 -42.00
C TYR A 201 21.70 3.35 -41.52
N TRP A 202 21.02 4.49 -41.68
CA TRP A 202 21.60 5.78 -41.34
C TRP A 202 21.64 6.04 -39.80
N LEU A 203 20.64 5.58 -39.05
CA LEU A 203 20.69 5.63 -37.60
C LEU A 203 21.82 4.76 -37.02
N ARG A 204 22.10 3.59 -37.63
CA ARG A 204 23.21 2.74 -37.23
C ARG A 204 24.54 3.41 -37.50
N GLN A 205 24.71 4.04 -38.67
CA GLN A 205 25.90 4.83 -38.97
C GLN A 205 26.11 5.97 -37.96
N SER A 206 25.06 6.67 -37.61
CA SER A 206 25.10 7.73 -36.59
C SER A 206 25.51 7.18 -35.21
N ALA A 207 24.91 6.06 -34.82
CA ALA A 207 25.14 5.42 -33.51
C ALA A 207 26.59 4.85 -33.41
N GLU A 208 27.08 4.26 -34.45
CA GLU A 208 28.47 3.72 -34.52
C GLU A 208 29.53 4.83 -34.46
N GLN A 209 29.19 6.04 -34.92
CA GLN A 209 30.03 7.23 -34.79
C GLN A 209 29.89 7.91 -33.41
N GLY A 210 29.18 7.31 -32.51
CA GLY A 210 29.05 7.79 -31.14
C GLY A 210 28.01 8.91 -30.92
N HIS A 211 27.02 9.08 -31.79
CA HIS A 211 26.01 10.09 -31.64
C HIS A 211 24.84 9.60 -30.74
N ALA A 212 24.67 10.22 -29.56
CA ALA A 212 23.69 9.78 -28.57
C ALA A 212 22.25 9.71 -29.08
N LEU A 213 21.82 10.75 -29.83
CA LEU A 213 20.48 10.79 -30.43
C LEU A 213 20.30 9.72 -31.52
N GLY A 214 21.36 9.45 -32.31
CA GLY A 214 21.35 8.37 -33.32
C GLY A 214 21.21 7.00 -32.69
N ALA A 215 21.97 6.73 -31.63
CA ALA A 215 21.89 5.48 -30.88
C ALA A 215 20.52 5.31 -30.21
N TYR A 216 19.94 6.39 -29.64
CA TYR A 216 18.60 6.37 -29.06
C TYR A 216 17.52 6.11 -30.10
N ALA A 217 17.56 6.81 -31.24
CA ALA A 217 16.58 6.64 -32.32
C ALA A 217 16.66 5.23 -32.95
N LEU A 218 17.87 4.66 -33.07
CA LEU A 218 18.06 3.27 -33.52
C LEU A 218 17.48 2.29 -32.51
N ALA A 219 17.72 2.50 -31.21
CA ALA A 219 17.16 1.67 -30.16
C ALA A 219 15.63 1.69 -30.19
N ASP A 220 15.02 2.87 -30.36
CA ASP A 220 13.58 3.05 -30.47
C ASP A 220 12.99 2.28 -31.67
N LEU A 221 13.66 2.32 -32.82
CA LEU A 221 13.28 1.54 -33.99
C LEU A 221 13.33 0.02 -33.75
N LEU A 222 14.39 -0.45 -33.09
CA LEU A 222 14.58 -1.87 -32.77
C LEU A 222 13.59 -2.35 -31.70
N GLU A 223 13.28 -1.54 -30.69
CA GLU A 223 12.26 -1.86 -29.69
C GLU A 223 10.88 -2.05 -30.31
N HIS A 224 10.48 -1.20 -31.27
CA HIS A 224 9.21 -1.34 -31.99
C HIS A 224 9.08 -2.66 -32.75
N ARG A 225 10.22 -3.22 -33.20
CA ARG A 225 10.28 -4.54 -33.85
C ARG A 225 10.43 -5.71 -32.87
N GLY A 226 10.61 -5.43 -31.57
CA GLY A 226 10.93 -6.46 -30.59
C GLY A 226 12.33 -7.06 -30.73
N ASP A 227 13.28 -6.33 -31.31
CA ASP A 227 14.66 -6.79 -31.51
C ASP A 227 15.49 -6.68 -30.23
N ILE A 228 16.16 -7.78 -29.87
CA ILE A 228 17.00 -7.88 -28.66
C ILE A 228 18.19 -6.89 -28.69
N GLY A 229 18.59 -6.44 -29.88
CA GLY A 229 19.68 -5.46 -30.04
C GLY A 229 19.42 -4.08 -29.49
N ALA A 230 18.18 -3.73 -29.16
CA ALA A 230 17.78 -2.41 -28.66
C ALA A 230 18.51 -2.01 -27.36
N GLU A 231 18.68 -2.93 -26.41
CA GLU A 231 19.37 -2.67 -25.13
C GLU A 231 20.79 -2.14 -25.32
N ARG A 232 21.53 -2.72 -26.26
CA ARG A 232 22.90 -2.28 -26.56
C ARG A 232 22.96 -0.81 -26.94
N TRP A 233 22.03 -0.37 -27.79
CA TRP A 233 22.00 1.00 -28.28
C TRP A 233 21.45 1.97 -27.28
N LEU A 234 20.48 1.54 -26.43
CA LEU A 234 20.07 2.31 -25.24
C LEU A 234 21.26 2.56 -24.32
N ARG A 235 22.07 1.54 -24.06
CA ARG A 235 23.29 1.63 -23.24
C ARG A 235 24.29 2.62 -23.84
N ALA A 236 24.56 2.50 -25.12
CA ALA A 236 25.46 3.42 -25.81
C ALA A 236 24.99 4.89 -25.75
N ALA A 237 23.71 5.13 -25.95
CA ALA A 237 23.12 6.46 -25.81
C ALA A 237 23.18 6.98 -24.37
N ALA A 238 22.88 6.12 -23.38
CA ALA A 238 22.89 6.45 -21.97
C ALA A 238 24.30 6.79 -21.45
N GLU A 239 25.33 6.06 -21.89
CA GLU A 239 26.73 6.33 -21.58
C GLU A 239 27.18 7.70 -22.08
N GLN A 240 26.65 8.13 -23.22
CA GLN A 240 26.89 9.47 -23.77
C GLN A 240 26.01 10.56 -23.17
N GLY A 241 25.17 10.19 -22.22
CA GLY A 241 24.43 11.15 -21.45
C GLY A 241 23.01 11.41 -21.88
N HIS A 242 22.45 10.64 -22.78
CA HIS A 242 21.06 10.78 -23.14
C HIS A 242 20.13 10.34 -22.00
N ARG A 243 19.44 11.30 -21.35
CA ARG A 243 18.66 11.07 -20.14
C ARG A 243 17.50 10.08 -20.32
N GLU A 244 16.80 10.17 -21.47
CA GLU A 244 15.69 9.27 -21.80
C GLU A 244 16.17 7.84 -22.06
N ALA A 245 17.32 7.67 -22.76
CA ALA A 245 17.92 6.37 -22.99
C ALA A 245 18.33 5.70 -21.66
N ALA A 246 18.92 6.47 -20.74
CA ALA A 246 19.27 5.98 -19.41
C ALA A 246 18.02 5.52 -18.63
N TYR A 247 16.93 6.26 -18.70
CA TYR A 247 15.65 5.89 -18.09
C TYR A 247 15.06 4.61 -18.72
N ARG A 248 14.99 4.54 -20.05
CA ARG A 248 14.48 3.34 -20.75
C ARG A 248 15.33 2.11 -20.49
N LEU A 249 16.66 2.26 -20.50
CA LEU A 249 17.59 1.18 -20.17
C LEU A 249 17.33 0.65 -18.75
N ALA A 250 17.20 1.55 -17.76
CA ALA A 250 16.90 1.17 -16.40
C ALA A 250 15.59 0.37 -16.31
N ARG A 251 14.53 0.80 -16.99
CA ARG A 251 13.25 0.08 -17.05
C ARG A 251 13.36 -1.29 -17.73
N THR A 252 14.16 -1.40 -18.77
CA THR A 252 14.38 -2.69 -19.46
C THR A 252 15.13 -3.66 -18.56
N LEU A 253 16.17 -3.20 -17.87
CA LEU A 253 16.93 -4.01 -16.91
C LEU A 253 16.07 -4.46 -15.72
N GLU A 254 15.22 -3.59 -15.20
CA GLU A 254 14.27 -3.91 -14.12
C GLU A 254 13.27 -4.98 -14.57
N ARG A 255 12.65 -4.83 -15.73
CA ARG A 255 11.73 -5.82 -16.29
C ARG A 255 12.40 -7.17 -16.51
N ASN A 256 13.60 -7.19 -17.12
CA ASN A 256 14.33 -8.41 -17.38
C ASN A 256 14.82 -9.10 -16.09
N ALA A 257 15.00 -8.35 -15.00
CA ALA A 257 15.31 -8.93 -13.69
C ALA A 257 14.10 -9.65 -13.05
N VAL A 258 12.87 -9.20 -13.35
CA VAL A 258 11.63 -9.82 -12.86
C VAL A 258 11.23 -11.05 -13.69
N GLU A 259 11.57 -11.09 -14.99
CA GLU A 259 11.21 -12.14 -15.93
C GLU A 259 12.23 -13.30 -16.00
N ASP A 260 13.34 -13.26 -15.24
CA ASP A 260 14.39 -14.29 -15.29
C ASP A 260 13.90 -15.61 -14.68
N PRO A 261 13.79 -16.73 -15.47
CA PRO A 261 13.16 -17.98 -15.04
C PRO A 261 13.95 -18.76 -13.96
N HIS A 262 15.17 -18.32 -13.60
CA HIS A 262 15.94 -18.95 -12.52
C HIS A 262 15.35 -18.73 -11.12
N ASP A 263 14.42 -17.77 -10.92
CA ASP A 263 13.68 -17.61 -9.66
C ASP A 263 12.41 -18.48 -9.57
N ALA A 264 12.02 -19.17 -10.64
CA ALA A 264 10.85 -20.06 -10.66
C ALA A 264 11.05 -21.38 -9.87
N PHE A 265 12.26 -21.68 -9.41
CA PHE A 265 12.60 -22.88 -8.62
C PHE A 265 13.21 -22.61 -7.24
N GLY A 266 13.20 -21.39 -6.75
CA GLY A 266 13.69 -21.00 -5.43
C GLY A 266 12.58 -20.88 -4.39
N LEU A 267 12.48 -21.86 -3.54
CA LEU A 267 11.79 -21.89 -2.24
C LEU A 267 11.50 -20.50 -1.61
N GLY A 268 10.22 -20.18 -1.52
CA GLY A 268 9.57 -19.39 -0.49
C GLY A 268 10.32 -18.22 0.14
N ARG A 269 10.20 -17.04 -0.43
CA ARG A 269 10.13 -15.80 0.32
C ARG A 269 8.93 -15.01 -0.20
N GLY A 270 7.91 -14.90 0.65
CA GLY A 270 6.78 -14.01 0.42
C GLY A 270 7.27 -12.57 0.35
N ALA A 271 7.51 -12.10 -0.85
CA ALA A 271 7.55 -10.69 -1.17
C ALA A 271 6.30 -10.42 -1.97
N GLY A 272 5.36 -9.70 -1.35
CA GLY A 272 4.16 -9.24 -2.00
C GLY A 272 4.53 -8.51 -3.30
N ARG A 273 3.93 -8.97 -4.39
CA ARG A 273 3.91 -8.26 -5.66
C ARG A 273 3.19 -6.93 -5.45
N SER A 274 3.94 -5.90 -5.18
CA SER A 274 3.47 -4.53 -5.40
C SER A 274 4.02 -4.07 -6.75
N GLY A 275 3.29 -4.45 -7.83
CA GLY A 275 3.29 -3.60 -9.00
C GLY A 275 2.82 -2.21 -8.54
N LEU A 276 3.36 -1.15 -9.13
CA LEU A 276 3.04 0.26 -8.86
C LEU A 276 1.52 0.54 -8.90
N GLY A 277 0.81 0.01 -7.96
CA GLY A 277 -0.50 0.38 -7.50
C GLY A 277 -0.32 0.78 -6.06
N LEU A 278 -0.18 2.07 -5.81
CA LEU A 278 -0.28 2.65 -4.48
C LEU A 278 -1.72 2.45 -3.99
N SER A 279 -2.03 1.24 -3.53
CA SER A 279 -3.19 1.01 -2.70
C SER A 279 -2.75 1.25 -1.27
N ALA A 280 -3.15 2.39 -0.71
CA ALA A 280 -3.09 2.62 0.71
C ALA A 280 -4.03 1.61 1.39
N ASP A 281 -3.46 0.60 2.03
CA ASP A 281 -4.15 -0.17 3.06
C ASP A 281 -4.07 0.64 4.37
N PRO A 282 -5.17 1.09 4.94
CA PRO A 282 -5.16 1.68 6.27
C PRO A 282 -5.29 0.56 7.32
N ALA A 283 -4.34 0.56 8.25
CA ALA A 283 -4.38 -0.08 9.56
C ALA A 283 -3.78 -1.49 9.69
N VAL A 284 -2.49 -1.49 10.02
CA VAL A 284 -1.95 -2.49 10.95
C VAL A 284 -1.59 -1.77 12.25
N PRO A 285 -2.10 -2.19 13.42
CA PRO A 285 -1.82 -1.53 14.69
C PRO A 285 -0.37 -1.77 15.13
N ASP A 286 0.27 -0.71 15.60
CA ASP A 286 1.52 -0.70 16.35
C ASP A 286 1.46 -1.64 17.57
N ALA A 287 2.09 -2.78 17.49
CA ALA A 287 2.45 -3.57 18.64
C ALA A 287 3.66 -4.46 18.33
N LEU A 288 4.84 -3.87 18.21
CA LEU A 288 6.14 -4.55 18.47
C LEU A 288 7.31 -3.54 18.35
N LYS A 289 7.34 -2.58 19.27
CA LYS A 289 8.57 -1.82 19.58
C LYS A 289 8.72 -1.76 21.08
N LYS A 290 9.38 -2.76 21.67
CA LYS A 290 10.17 -2.61 22.91
C LYS A 290 11.00 -3.88 23.17
N GLY A 291 12.31 -3.65 23.41
CA GLY A 291 13.31 -4.62 23.88
C GLY A 291 14.31 -4.95 22.77
N GLU A 292 15.60 -4.74 22.87
CA GLU A 292 16.46 -4.56 24.04
C GLU A 292 17.77 -3.89 23.59
N GLN A 293 18.26 -2.97 24.37
CA GLN A 293 19.66 -2.54 24.34
C GLN A 293 20.51 -3.63 25.01
N GLY A 294 21.39 -4.21 24.24
CA GLY A 294 22.41 -5.11 24.73
C GLY A 294 23.77 -4.68 24.19
N THR A 295 24.57 -4.04 25.05
CA THR A 295 25.99 -3.75 24.85
C THR A 295 26.76 -5.05 24.83
N GLY A 296 27.56 -5.27 23.81
CA GLY A 296 28.50 -6.39 23.75
C GLY A 296 29.56 -6.13 22.68
N GLU A 297 30.69 -5.57 23.14
CA GLU A 297 31.96 -5.60 22.41
C GLU A 297 32.33 -7.05 22.08
N ASN A 298 32.64 -7.33 20.85
CA ASN A 298 33.59 -8.40 20.56
C ASN A 298 34.44 -8.09 19.31
N LYS A 299 35.72 -8.08 19.55
CA LYS A 299 36.82 -8.00 18.59
C LYS A 299 37.02 -9.35 17.91
N GLY A 300 37.34 -9.34 16.65
CA GLY A 300 38.11 -10.44 16.05
C GLY A 300 37.63 -10.97 14.72
N GLY A 301 38.29 -10.55 13.69
CA GLY A 301 38.56 -11.02 12.38
C GLY A 301 37.96 -12.34 11.87
N ALA A 302 37.38 -12.24 10.69
CA ALA A 302 37.62 -13.15 9.57
C ALA A 302 36.94 -12.55 8.32
N ALA A 303 37.71 -12.35 7.28
CA ALA A 303 37.21 -12.15 5.94
C ALA A 303 36.39 -13.40 5.57
N GLY A 304 35.05 -13.24 5.52
CA GLY A 304 34.11 -14.27 5.11
C GLY A 304 33.30 -13.74 3.96
N ASP A 305 33.34 -14.45 2.86
CA ASP A 305 32.65 -14.28 1.59
C ASP A 305 31.28 -13.59 1.73
N SER A 306 31.18 -12.42 1.11
CA SER A 306 29.88 -11.83 0.80
C SER A 306 29.14 -12.82 -0.12
N PRO A 307 27.86 -13.14 0.15
CA PRO A 307 27.11 -13.97 -0.76
C PRO A 307 27.11 -13.31 -2.13
N VAL A 308 27.63 -14.03 -3.13
CA VAL A 308 27.61 -13.61 -4.54
C VAL A 308 26.16 -13.28 -4.87
N ALA A 309 25.86 -12.00 -5.03
CA ALA A 309 24.55 -11.54 -5.45
C ALA A 309 24.22 -12.22 -6.78
N GLY A 310 23.12 -12.96 -6.85
CA GLY A 310 22.69 -13.63 -8.07
C GLY A 310 22.53 -12.62 -9.23
N PRO A 311 22.54 -13.07 -10.47
CA PRO A 311 22.52 -12.20 -11.66
C PRO A 311 21.34 -11.22 -11.69
N ALA A 312 20.20 -11.55 -11.07
CA ALA A 312 19.05 -10.66 -10.94
C ALA A 312 19.33 -9.47 -10.00
N ALA A 313 20.00 -9.70 -8.88
CA ALA A 313 20.37 -8.62 -7.95
C ALA A 313 21.38 -7.66 -8.56
N GLY A 314 22.28 -8.16 -9.44
CA GLY A 314 23.22 -7.34 -10.21
C GLY A 314 22.51 -6.42 -11.20
N ARG A 315 21.47 -6.90 -11.89
CA ARG A 315 20.68 -6.11 -12.85
C ARG A 315 19.83 -5.02 -12.17
N VAL A 316 19.25 -5.31 -11.02
CA VAL A 316 18.51 -4.31 -10.23
C VAL A 316 19.45 -3.20 -9.75
N GLY A 317 20.65 -3.54 -9.29
CA GLY A 317 21.65 -2.54 -8.90
C GLY A 317 22.14 -1.69 -10.08
N GLU A 318 22.26 -2.28 -11.28
CA GLU A 318 22.58 -1.56 -12.49
C GLU A 318 21.45 -0.63 -12.92
N ALA A 319 20.20 -1.09 -12.87
CA ALA A 319 19.03 -0.28 -13.19
C ALA A 319 18.95 0.97 -12.29
N GLU A 320 19.20 0.82 -11.00
CA GLU A 320 19.25 1.95 -10.06
C GLU A 320 20.31 2.98 -10.44
N GLN A 321 21.51 2.53 -10.84
CA GLN A 321 22.56 3.46 -11.26
C GLN A 321 22.15 4.27 -12.49
N TRP A 322 21.44 3.64 -13.44
CA TRP A 322 20.93 4.33 -14.61
C TRP A 322 19.78 5.28 -14.27
N TYR A 323 18.86 4.91 -13.35
CA TYR A 323 17.86 5.84 -12.85
C TYR A 323 18.53 7.05 -12.16
N ARG A 324 19.57 6.83 -11.35
CA ARG A 324 20.32 7.90 -10.67
C ARG A 324 20.99 8.85 -11.67
N ARG A 325 21.60 8.32 -12.73
CA ARG A 325 22.20 9.13 -13.81
C ARG A 325 21.16 9.92 -14.60
N ALA A 326 20.02 9.32 -14.91
CA ALA A 326 18.93 10.00 -15.60
C ALA A 326 18.30 11.08 -14.72
N ALA A 327 18.03 10.80 -13.45
CA ALA A 327 17.48 11.75 -12.48
C ALA A 327 18.40 12.95 -12.25
N ALA A 328 19.72 12.73 -12.12
CA ALA A 328 20.71 13.80 -11.99
C ALA A 328 20.75 14.75 -13.20
N ARG A 329 20.25 14.30 -14.36
CA ARG A 329 20.11 15.11 -15.58
C ARG A 329 18.70 15.69 -15.77
N GLY A 330 17.89 15.69 -14.70
CA GLY A 330 16.55 16.29 -14.71
C GLY A 330 15.48 15.41 -15.35
N HIS A 331 15.64 14.09 -15.37
CA HIS A 331 14.58 13.21 -15.84
C HIS A 331 13.61 12.89 -14.69
N ARG A 332 12.45 13.58 -14.64
CA ARG A 332 11.48 13.54 -13.53
C ARG A 332 10.96 12.13 -13.22
N ARG A 333 10.64 11.32 -14.25
CA ARG A 333 10.18 9.94 -14.05
C ARG A 333 11.27 9.03 -13.49
N ALA A 334 12.54 9.24 -13.87
CA ALA A 334 13.66 8.51 -13.29
C ALA A 334 13.84 8.84 -11.80
N ALA A 335 13.68 10.10 -11.43
CA ALA A 335 13.71 10.52 -10.02
C ALA A 335 12.56 9.91 -9.20
N LEU A 336 11.36 9.78 -9.78
CA LEU A 336 10.24 9.06 -9.16
C LEU A 336 10.59 7.57 -8.91
N HIS A 337 11.07 6.86 -9.93
CA HIS A 337 11.43 5.44 -9.80
C HIS A 337 12.59 5.21 -8.82
N LEU A 338 13.60 6.09 -8.86
CA LEU A 338 14.71 6.03 -7.90
C LEU A 338 14.22 6.25 -6.47
N GLY A 339 13.32 7.21 -6.25
CA GLY A 339 12.68 7.43 -4.97
C GLY A 339 11.96 6.20 -4.46
N ALA A 340 11.20 5.49 -5.32
CA ALA A 340 10.50 4.27 -4.95
C ALA A 340 11.45 3.11 -4.59
N ILE A 341 12.57 2.95 -5.30
CA ILE A 341 13.60 1.94 -4.97
C ILE A 341 14.22 2.23 -3.61
N LEU A 342 14.56 3.50 -3.33
CA LEU A 342 15.16 3.91 -2.05
C LEU A 342 14.18 3.78 -0.89
N GLU A 343 12.90 4.07 -1.11
CA GLU A 343 11.83 3.87 -0.13
C GLU A 343 11.68 2.38 0.25
N GLN A 344 11.68 1.48 -0.73
CA GLN A 344 11.64 0.03 -0.48
C GLN A 344 12.84 -0.47 0.33
N ARG A 345 14.01 0.19 0.23
CA ARG A 345 15.20 -0.10 1.04
C ARG A 345 15.17 0.55 2.42
N GLY A 346 14.17 1.40 2.69
CA GLY A 346 14.08 2.16 3.94
C GLY A 346 14.97 3.41 3.98
N GLU A 347 15.56 3.82 2.85
CA GLU A 347 16.38 5.04 2.72
C GLU A 347 15.49 6.28 2.53
N LEU A 348 14.56 6.50 3.47
CA LEU A 348 13.45 7.44 3.35
C LEU A 348 13.90 8.90 3.11
N LYS A 349 15.03 9.31 3.71
CA LYS A 349 15.56 10.68 3.54
C LYS A 349 16.03 10.95 2.11
N GLU A 350 16.69 9.99 1.50
CA GLU A 350 17.15 10.12 0.13
C GLU A 350 15.99 9.99 -0.86
N ALA A 351 15.08 9.05 -0.62
CA ALA A 351 13.83 8.90 -1.37
C ALA A 351 13.04 10.22 -1.41
N GLY A 352 12.86 10.86 -0.24
CA GLY A 352 12.18 12.14 -0.13
C GLY A 352 12.82 13.27 -0.94
N ARG A 353 14.16 13.31 -1.03
CA ARG A 353 14.87 14.30 -1.87
C ARG A 353 14.58 14.11 -3.36
N TRP A 354 14.59 12.85 -3.84
CA TRP A 354 14.30 12.55 -5.24
C TRP A 354 12.84 12.78 -5.59
N TYR A 355 11.91 12.41 -4.69
CA TYR A 355 10.50 12.73 -4.87
C TYR A 355 10.26 14.25 -4.91
N LEU A 356 10.92 15.01 -4.02
CA LEU A 356 10.83 16.47 -4.01
C LEU A 356 11.33 17.09 -5.32
N THR A 357 12.45 16.58 -5.84
CA THR A 357 13.00 17.06 -7.13
C THR A 357 12.00 16.79 -8.25
N ALA A 358 11.53 15.55 -8.38
CA ALA A 358 10.55 15.17 -9.40
C ALA A 358 9.22 15.94 -9.28
N ALA A 359 8.75 16.17 -8.04
CA ALA A 359 7.53 16.92 -7.77
C ALA A 359 7.64 18.41 -8.13
N LYS A 360 8.82 19.02 -7.92
CA LYS A 360 9.11 20.39 -8.37
C LYS A 360 9.09 20.50 -9.91
N ASP A 361 9.55 19.46 -10.59
CA ASP A 361 9.58 19.39 -12.06
C ASP A 361 8.20 18.98 -12.65
N GLY A 362 7.14 18.96 -11.82
CA GLY A 362 5.76 18.72 -12.26
C GLY A 362 5.40 17.24 -12.45
N GLU A 363 6.04 16.31 -11.74
CA GLU A 363 5.60 14.91 -11.71
C GLU A 363 4.58 14.70 -10.59
N ALA A 364 3.29 14.64 -10.93
CA ALA A 364 2.19 14.51 -9.96
C ALA A 364 2.32 13.28 -9.06
N ARG A 365 2.74 12.14 -9.63
CA ARG A 365 2.96 10.91 -8.86
C ARG A 365 4.06 11.04 -7.81
N ALA A 366 5.10 11.82 -8.11
CA ALA A 366 6.17 12.08 -7.15
C ALA A 366 5.70 12.99 -6.00
N ALA A 367 4.86 13.98 -6.32
CA ALA A 367 4.23 14.83 -5.30
C ALA A 367 3.29 13.99 -4.40
N CYS A 368 2.54 13.05 -4.98
CA CYS A 368 1.70 12.12 -4.25
C CYS A 368 2.53 11.23 -3.32
N ALA A 369 3.59 10.59 -3.83
CA ALA A 369 4.49 9.73 -3.05
C ALA A 369 5.19 10.51 -1.90
N LEU A 370 5.65 11.75 -2.18
CA LEU A 370 6.22 12.63 -1.16
C LEU A 370 5.22 12.91 -0.03
N GLY A 371 3.94 13.14 -0.37
CA GLY A 371 2.87 13.33 0.60
C GLY A 371 2.71 12.13 1.52
N PHE A 372 2.72 10.90 0.99
CA PHE A 372 2.66 9.69 1.81
C PHE A 372 3.87 9.56 2.74
N LEU A 373 5.06 9.84 2.22
CA LEU A 373 6.29 9.77 3.02
C LEU A 373 6.30 10.81 4.16
N LEU A 374 5.80 12.02 3.92
CA LEU A 374 5.65 13.06 4.94
C LEU A 374 4.62 12.68 6.00
N ARG A 375 3.46 12.11 5.60
CA ARG A 375 2.46 11.60 6.53
C ARG A 375 3.05 10.53 7.45
N ASP A 376 3.79 9.59 6.90
CA ASP A 376 4.41 8.50 7.66
C ASP A 376 5.52 9.01 8.60
N ALA A 377 6.11 10.16 8.27
CA ALA A 377 7.00 10.91 9.16
C ALA A 377 6.28 11.75 10.23
N GLY A 378 4.93 11.81 10.19
CA GLY A 378 4.10 12.58 11.13
C GLY A 378 3.84 14.03 10.73
N ASP A 379 4.26 14.46 9.53
CA ASP A 379 4.02 15.80 9.00
C ASP A 379 2.80 15.80 8.06
N GLU A 380 1.60 15.74 8.65
CA GLU A 380 0.33 15.73 7.90
C GLU A 380 0.06 17.04 7.16
N GLU A 381 0.53 18.18 7.68
CA GLU A 381 0.29 19.48 7.06
C GLU A 381 1.06 19.60 5.75
N SER A 382 2.35 19.29 5.75
CA SER A 382 3.14 19.26 4.52
C SER A 382 2.65 18.19 3.54
N ALA A 383 2.22 17.03 4.04
CA ALA A 383 1.63 15.98 3.21
C ALA A 383 0.39 16.48 2.46
N ALA A 384 -0.50 17.19 3.15
CA ALA A 384 -1.72 17.76 2.56
C ALA A 384 -1.40 18.74 1.41
N VAL A 385 -0.36 19.58 1.58
CA VAL A 385 0.06 20.55 0.54
C VAL A 385 0.53 19.80 -0.72
N TRP A 386 1.34 18.76 -0.58
CA TRP A 386 1.84 18.00 -1.73
C TRP A 386 0.74 17.18 -2.39
N TRP A 387 -0.17 16.57 -1.61
CA TRP A 387 -1.34 15.88 -2.17
C TRP A 387 -2.27 16.84 -2.89
N LEU A 388 -2.47 18.07 -2.37
CA LEU A 388 -3.27 19.07 -3.04
C LEU A 388 -2.68 19.42 -4.42
N ARG A 389 -1.38 19.65 -4.49
CA ARG A 389 -0.68 19.91 -5.76
C ARG A 389 -0.83 18.73 -6.72
N ALA A 390 -0.59 17.49 -6.26
CA ALA A 390 -0.72 16.30 -7.08
C ALA A 390 -2.16 16.11 -7.59
N ALA A 391 -3.16 16.35 -6.73
CA ALA A 391 -4.58 16.26 -7.11
C ALA A 391 -4.98 17.32 -8.13
N GLN A 392 -4.41 18.55 -8.05
CA GLN A 392 -4.58 19.58 -9.07
C GLN A 392 -4.01 19.17 -10.42
N ASP A 393 -2.91 18.43 -10.42
CA ASP A 393 -2.29 17.86 -11.62
C ASP A 393 -2.99 16.55 -12.09
N GLY A 394 -4.12 16.18 -11.46
CA GLY A 394 -4.98 15.06 -11.86
C GLY A 394 -4.63 13.70 -11.24
N ASP A 395 -3.82 13.66 -10.19
CA ASP A 395 -3.52 12.41 -9.48
C ASP A 395 -4.68 11.99 -8.57
N GLY A 396 -5.38 10.88 -8.94
CA GLY A 396 -6.52 10.35 -8.20
C GLY A 396 -6.14 9.81 -6.82
N ASN A 397 -4.94 9.23 -6.66
CA ASN A 397 -4.48 8.70 -5.38
C ASN A 397 -4.26 9.84 -4.37
N ALA A 398 -3.73 10.97 -4.83
CA ALA A 398 -3.55 12.16 -3.99
C ALA A 398 -4.91 12.74 -3.55
N ALA A 399 -5.87 12.81 -4.45
CA ALA A 399 -7.23 13.24 -4.12
C ALA A 399 -7.88 12.28 -3.11
N ASN A 400 -7.69 10.96 -3.27
CA ASN A 400 -8.17 9.97 -2.31
C ASN A 400 -7.50 10.13 -0.93
N ALA A 401 -6.19 10.38 -0.89
CA ALA A 401 -5.45 10.64 0.35
C ALA A 401 -5.95 11.89 1.08
N LEU A 402 -6.25 12.98 0.35
CA LEU A 402 -6.88 14.18 0.90
C LEU A 402 -8.26 13.86 1.48
N GLY A 403 -9.06 13.06 0.75
CA GLY A 403 -10.36 12.59 1.23
C GLY A 403 -10.24 11.84 2.56
N ALA A 404 -9.26 10.93 2.68
CA ALA A 404 -9.00 10.19 3.90
C ALA A 404 -8.55 11.10 5.07
N LEU A 405 -7.69 12.08 4.78
CA LEU A 405 -7.23 13.06 5.77
C LEU A 405 -8.39 13.89 6.33
N HIS A 406 -9.25 14.42 5.45
CA HIS A 406 -10.42 15.19 5.86
C HIS A 406 -11.47 14.33 6.58
N ALA A 407 -11.64 13.08 6.18
CA ALA A 407 -12.51 12.13 6.89
C ALA A 407 -12.00 11.84 8.31
N ALA A 408 -10.71 11.66 8.51
CA ALA A 408 -10.08 11.49 9.82
C ALA A 408 -10.26 12.73 10.72
N ARG A 409 -10.28 13.93 10.14
CA ARG A 409 -10.56 15.19 10.84
C ARG A 409 -12.04 15.42 11.13
N GLY A 410 -12.93 14.55 10.66
CA GLY A 410 -14.37 14.66 10.80
C GLY A 410 -15.04 15.62 9.79
N GLU A 411 -14.31 16.11 8.81
CA GLU A 411 -14.74 17.03 7.77
C GLU A 411 -15.42 16.25 6.62
N GLN A 412 -16.57 15.67 6.92
CA GLN A 412 -17.20 14.68 6.03
C GLN A 412 -17.57 15.23 4.65
N GLN A 413 -18.04 16.49 4.56
CA GLN A 413 -18.42 17.10 3.28
C GLN A 413 -17.20 17.31 2.38
N THR A 414 -16.10 17.77 2.95
CA THR A 414 -14.83 17.97 2.24
C THR A 414 -14.24 16.63 1.78
N ALA A 415 -14.28 15.62 2.64
CA ALA A 415 -13.87 14.26 2.30
C ALA A 415 -14.68 13.70 1.13
N GLU A 416 -16.02 13.88 1.14
CA GLU A 416 -16.90 13.44 0.05
C GLU A 416 -16.54 14.09 -1.30
N ARG A 417 -16.18 15.40 -1.29
CA ARG A 417 -15.75 16.12 -2.50
C ARG A 417 -14.44 15.57 -3.05
N TRP A 418 -13.46 15.33 -2.18
CA TRP A 418 -12.16 14.79 -2.59
C TRP A 418 -12.25 13.35 -3.08
N TYR A 419 -13.06 12.50 -2.45
CA TYR A 419 -13.29 11.14 -2.95
C TYR A 419 -13.98 11.12 -4.32
N ARG A 420 -14.90 12.07 -4.59
CA ARG A 420 -15.48 12.23 -5.94
C ARG A 420 -14.42 12.66 -6.95
N ALA A 421 -13.56 13.63 -6.59
CA ALA A 421 -12.45 14.04 -7.45
C ALA A 421 -11.48 12.88 -7.74
N ALA A 422 -11.18 12.06 -6.75
CA ALA A 422 -10.36 10.85 -6.94
C ALA A 422 -10.98 9.89 -7.95
N MET A 423 -12.28 9.63 -7.82
CA MET A 423 -13.02 8.77 -8.75
C MET A 423 -13.06 9.35 -10.16
N ASP A 424 -13.24 10.67 -10.31
CA ASP A 424 -13.28 11.34 -11.61
C ASP A 424 -11.90 11.31 -12.28
N ALA A 425 -10.82 11.29 -11.48
CA ALA A 425 -9.44 11.06 -11.93
C ALA A 425 -9.11 9.56 -12.19
N GLY A 426 -10.09 8.66 -12.03
CA GLY A 426 -9.92 7.23 -12.32
C GLY A 426 -9.47 6.36 -11.15
N ASP A 427 -9.34 6.92 -9.92
CA ASP A 427 -9.05 6.11 -8.74
C ASP A 427 -10.32 5.41 -8.21
N VAL A 428 -10.33 4.09 -8.35
CA VAL A 428 -11.45 3.24 -7.91
C VAL A 428 -11.61 3.26 -6.37
N ASN A 429 -10.53 3.48 -5.63
CA ASN A 429 -10.57 3.58 -4.17
C ASN A 429 -11.44 4.76 -3.70
N GLY A 430 -11.49 5.86 -4.47
CA GLY A 430 -12.38 6.98 -4.21
C GLY A 430 -13.86 6.57 -4.14
N ALA A 431 -14.32 5.71 -5.04
CA ALA A 431 -15.69 5.18 -5.00
C ALA A 431 -15.93 4.27 -3.80
N TYR A 432 -14.96 3.42 -3.45
CA TYR A 432 -15.04 2.57 -2.25
C TYR A 432 -15.13 3.40 -0.98
N ASN A 433 -14.25 4.41 -0.82
CA ASN A 433 -14.23 5.29 0.34
C ASN A 433 -15.50 6.17 0.44
N LEU A 434 -16.09 6.59 -0.68
CA LEU A 434 -17.43 7.20 -0.71
C LEU A 434 -18.49 6.25 -0.17
N GLY A 435 -18.43 4.99 -0.53
CA GLY A 435 -19.30 3.95 -0.01
C GLY A 435 -19.17 3.81 1.50
N LEU A 436 -17.94 3.73 2.02
CA LEU A 436 -17.66 3.68 3.47
C LEU A 436 -18.20 4.92 4.19
N LEU A 437 -17.96 6.12 3.64
CA LEU A 437 -18.43 7.37 4.21
C LEU A 437 -19.98 7.42 4.27
N CYS A 438 -20.65 7.00 3.20
CA CYS A 438 -22.12 6.92 3.16
C CYS A 438 -22.65 5.87 4.14
N ALA A 439 -22.00 4.71 4.25
CA ALA A 439 -22.39 3.67 5.21
C ALA A 439 -22.25 4.13 6.66
N ALA A 440 -21.17 4.85 6.99
CA ALA A 440 -20.97 5.44 8.32
C ALA A 440 -22.00 6.50 8.70
N GLN A 441 -22.69 7.07 7.71
CA GLN A 441 -23.77 8.07 7.87
C GLN A 441 -25.16 7.45 7.73
N ASP A 442 -25.30 6.13 7.77
CA ASP A 442 -26.56 5.39 7.57
C ASP A 442 -27.24 5.66 6.21
N ARG A 443 -26.51 6.21 5.23
CA ARG A 443 -26.97 6.44 3.86
C ARG A 443 -26.81 5.17 3.00
N THR A 444 -27.39 4.06 3.46
CA THR A 444 -27.24 2.71 2.87
C THR A 444 -27.49 2.64 1.37
N PRO A 445 -28.55 3.27 0.79
CA PRO A 445 -28.80 3.19 -0.66
C PRO A 445 -27.69 3.86 -1.49
N GLN A 446 -27.08 4.93 -0.97
CA GLN A 446 -25.97 5.61 -1.61
C GLN A 446 -24.68 4.81 -1.48
N ALA A 447 -24.43 4.23 -0.30
CA ALA A 447 -23.28 3.34 -0.08
C ALA A 447 -23.31 2.16 -1.05
N GLU A 448 -24.49 1.54 -1.24
CA GLU A 448 -24.68 0.44 -2.19
C GLU A 448 -24.32 0.85 -3.62
N GLN A 449 -24.75 2.03 -4.09
CA GLN A 449 -24.43 2.53 -5.41
C GLN A 449 -22.93 2.72 -5.61
N TRP A 450 -22.24 3.30 -4.63
CA TRP A 450 -20.80 3.53 -4.69
C TRP A 450 -20.00 2.23 -4.64
N TYR A 451 -20.35 1.30 -3.74
CA TYR A 451 -19.73 -0.01 -3.69
C TYR A 451 -19.94 -0.79 -4.99
N ARG A 452 -21.17 -0.74 -5.57
CA ARG A 452 -21.46 -1.39 -6.85
C ARG A 452 -20.59 -0.82 -7.96
N ARG A 453 -20.41 0.50 -8.03
CA ARG A 453 -19.53 1.15 -9.00
C ARG A 453 -18.08 0.71 -8.85
N ALA A 454 -17.54 0.70 -7.64
CA ALA A 454 -16.19 0.24 -7.35
C ALA A 454 -16.02 -1.27 -7.65
N ALA A 455 -17.01 -2.10 -7.30
CA ALA A 455 -16.99 -3.54 -7.54
C ALA A 455 -17.00 -3.91 -9.03
N TYR A 456 -17.74 -3.14 -9.85
CA TYR A 456 -17.69 -3.29 -11.31
C TYR A 456 -16.33 -2.91 -11.89
N ALA A 457 -15.66 -1.93 -11.32
CA ALA A 457 -14.29 -1.56 -11.68
C ALA A 457 -13.22 -2.53 -11.15
N GLY A 458 -13.63 -3.61 -10.47
CA GLY A 458 -12.73 -4.68 -10.00
C GLY A 458 -12.20 -4.51 -8.57
N HIS A 459 -12.73 -3.56 -7.79
CA HIS A 459 -12.31 -3.39 -6.40
C HIS A 459 -12.90 -4.51 -5.52
N ARG A 460 -12.04 -5.42 -5.07
CA ARG A 460 -12.44 -6.63 -4.33
C ARG A 460 -13.12 -6.33 -2.98
N GLU A 461 -12.61 -5.35 -2.23
CA GLU A 461 -13.19 -5.00 -0.93
C GLU A 461 -14.55 -4.29 -1.08
N ALA A 462 -14.75 -3.52 -2.16
CA ALA A 462 -16.05 -2.95 -2.48
C ALA A 462 -17.07 -4.03 -2.87
N ALA A 463 -16.64 -5.07 -3.58
CA ALA A 463 -17.50 -6.20 -3.90
C ALA A 463 -17.91 -6.96 -2.63
N ASN A 464 -16.98 -7.17 -1.68
CA ASN A 464 -17.27 -7.73 -0.37
C ASN A 464 -18.26 -6.85 0.43
N ALA A 465 -18.00 -5.54 0.52
CA ALA A 465 -18.86 -4.60 1.23
C ALA A 465 -20.28 -4.53 0.62
N LEU A 466 -20.40 -4.54 -0.73
CA LEU A 466 -21.68 -4.63 -1.41
C LEU A 466 -22.44 -5.89 -1.03
N ALA A 467 -21.76 -7.04 -1.05
CA ALA A 467 -22.36 -8.31 -0.69
C ALA A 467 -22.85 -8.34 0.77
N VAL A 468 -22.08 -7.74 1.69
CA VAL A 468 -22.50 -7.59 3.09
C VAL A 468 -23.77 -6.74 3.21
N LEU A 469 -23.86 -5.62 2.47
CA LEU A 469 -25.09 -4.80 2.48
C LEU A 469 -26.30 -5.55 1.93
N LEU A 470 -26.14 -6.30 0.83
CA LEU A 470 -27.21 -7.12 0.26
C LEU A 470 -27.65 -8.21 1.25
N LEU A 471 -26.70 -8.84 1.94
CA LEU A 471 -27.00 -9.84 2.98
C LEU A 471 -27.78 -9.23 4.15
N GLN A 472 -27.42 -8.03 4.60
CA GLN A 472 -28.13 -7.30 5.65
C GLN A 472 -29.55 -6.90 5.20
N ALA A 473 -29.75 -6.62 3.92
CA ALA A 473 -31.06 -6.36 3.32
C ALA A 473 -31.90 -7.64 3.13
N GLY A 474 -31.31 -8.83 3.41
CA GLY A 474 -32.00 -10.12 3.25
C GLY A 474 -31.88 -10.72 1.84
N ASP A 475 -31.15 -10.09 0.93
CA ASP A 475 -30.91 -10.63 -0.41
C ASP A 475 -29.68 -11.53 -0.43
N HIS A 476 -29.87 -12.76 0.04
CA HIS A 476 -28.81 -13.78 0.07
C HIS A 476 -28.39 -14.22 -1.35
N THR A 477 -29.32 -14.19 -2.30
CA THR A 477 -29.04 -14.62 -3.68
C THR A 477 -28.28 -13.57 -4.47
N GLY A 478 -28.54 -12.31 -4.21
CA GLY A 478 -27.79 -11.19 -4.77
C GLY A 478 -26.39 -11.01 -4.17
N ALA A 479 -26.20 -11.39 -2.90
CA ALA A 479 -24.91 -11.26 -2.21
C ALA A 479 -23.85 -12.27 -2.69
N GLU A 480 -24.24 -13.52 -2.91
CA GLU A 480 -23.33 -14.64 -3.23
C GLU A 480 -22.41 -14.37 -4.45
N PRO A 481 -22.88 -13.87 -5.60
CA PRO A 481 -22.02 -13.60 -6.76
C PRO A 481 -20.94 -12.55 -6.45
N TRP A 482 -21.26 -11.56 -5.61
CA TRP A 482 -20.31 -10.52 -5.24
C TRP A 482 -19.25 -11.03 -4.24
N PHE A 483 -19.65 -11.85 -3.27
CA PHE A 483 -18.69 -12.54 -2.40
C PHE A 483 -17.77 -13.46 -3.22
N SER A 484 -18.31 -14.24 -4.18
CA SER A 484 -17.51 -15.10 -5.05
C SER A 484 -16.50 -14.30 -5.85
N LYS A 485 -16.94 -13.22 -6.50
CA LYS A 485 -16.06 -12.33 -7.27
C LYS A 485 -14.96 -11.72 -6.41
N ALA A 486 -15.30 -11.26 -5.21
CA ALA A 486 -14.33 -10.69 -4.26
C ALA A 486 -13.33 -11.76 -3.77
N ALA A 487 -13.80 -12.96 -3.42
CA ALA A 487 -12.95 -14.06 -2.95
C ALA A 487 -12.02 -14.58 -4.06
N GLU A 488 -12.50 -14.65 -5.31
CA GLU A 488 -11.67 -14.99 -6.48
C GLU A 488 -10.58 -13.94 -6.74
N ALA A 489 -10.92 -12.66 -6.52
CA ALA A 489 -9.95 -11.55 -6.59
C ALA A 489 -9.00 -11.50 -5.39
N GLY A 490 -9.11 -12.45 -4.44
CA GLY A 490 -8.21 -12.58 -3.29
C GLY A 490 -8.65 -11.82 -2.03
N SER A 491 -9.93 -11.42 -1.91
CA SER A 491 -10.44 -10.90 -0.64
C SER A 491 -10.64 -12.04 0.35
N VAL A 492 -9.88 -11.96 1.45
CA VAL A 492 -9.88 -12.98 2.51
C VAL A 492 -11.19 -12.96 3.29
N ASP A 493 -11.69 -11.76 3.58
CA ASP A 493 -12.96 -11.54 4.27
C ASP A 493 -14.14 -12.05 3.44
N ALA A 494 -14.10 -11.86 2.12
CA ALA A 494 -15.14 -12.38 1.24
C ALA A 494 -15.18 -13.91 1.22
N ALA A 495 -14.01 -14.58 1.25
CA ALA A 495 -13.95 -16.02 1.36
C ALA A 495 -14.53 -16.53 2.71
N PHE A 496 -14.25 -15.81 3.80
CA PHE A 496 -14.84 -16.12 5.11
C PHE A 496 -16.37 -15.91 5.10
N ASN A 497 -16.85 -14.80 4.54
CA ASN A 497 -18.27 -14.50 4.43
C ASN A 497 -19.04 -15.49 3.56
N LEU A 498 -18.42 -15.98 2.47
CA LEU A 498 -18.96 -17.10 1.69
C LEU A 498 -19.10 -18.38 2.53
N GLY A 499 -18.09 -18.68 3.35
CA GLY A 499 -18.16 -19.80 4.30
C GLY A 499 -19.36 -19.67 5.24
N ILE A 500 -19.60 -18.47 5.79
CA ILE A 500 -20.78 -18.19 6.63
C ILE A 500 -22.09 -18.37 5.85
N LEU A 501 -22.16 -17.86 4.62
CA LEU A 501 -23.35 -17.98 3.78
C LEU A 501 -23.72 -19.43 3.50
N HIS A 502 -22.74 -20.24 3.09
CA HIS A 502 -22.94 -21.67 2.82
C HIS A 502 -23.25 -22.47 4.11
N ALA A 503 -22.60 -22.14 5.23
CA ALA A 503 -22.93 -22.75 6.53
C ALA A 503 -24.36 -22.46 6.97
N GLY A 504 -24.87 -21.25 6.68
CA GLY A 504 -26.25 -20.88 6.95
C GLY A 504 -27.30 -21.62 6.10
N ARG A 505 -26.86 -22.30 5.02
CA ARG A 505 -27.69 -23.17 4.17
C ARG A 505 -27.48 -24.66 4.42
N ASP A 506 -26.78 -25.02 5.50
CA ASP A 506 -26.41 -26.40 5.83
C ASP A 506 -25.50 -27.09 4.77
N GLU A 507 -24.77 -26.26 3.97
CA GLU A 507 -23.80 -26.72 2.95
C GLU A 507 -22.39 -26.82 3.57
N ASP A 508 -22.25 -27.64 4.62
CA ASP A 508 -21.05 -27.71 5.48
C ASP A 508 -19.74 -27.95 4.71
N ARG A 509 -19.75 -28.77 3.64
CA ARG A 509 -18.55 -29.09 2.87
C ARG A 509 -18.07 -27.89 2.08
N THR A 510 -18.97 -27.16 1.44
CA THR A 510 -18.67 -25.96 0.68
C THR A 510 -18.18 -24.84 1.60
N ALA A 511 -18.87 -24.69 2.75
CA ALA A 511 -18.49 -23.73 3.78
C ALA A 511 -17.06 -24.00 4.30
N LEU A 512 -16.74 -25.26 4.60
CA LEU A 512 -15.42 -25.66 5.07
C LEU A 512 -14.33 -25.35 4.03
N GLY A 513 -14.60 -25.60 2.75
CA GLY A 513 -13.65 -25.26 1.67
C GLY A 513 -13.32 -23.76 1.61
N TRP A 514 -14.32 -22.90 1.78
CA TRP A 514 -14.11 -21.46 1.83
C TRP A 514 -13.40 -21.01 3.10
N TYR A 515 -13.73 -21.58 4.26
CA TYR A 515 -13.01 -21.33 5.51
C TYR A 515 -11.54 -21.75 5.42
N GLN A 516 -11.23 -22.91 4.82
CA GLN A 516 -9.86 -23.36 4.61
C GLN A 516 -9.07 -22.40 3.73
N ARG A 517 -9.70 -21.87 2.66
CA ARG A 517 -9.08 -20.87 1.78
C ARG A 517 -8.80 -19.56 2.52
N ALA A 518 -9.75 -19.07 3.31
CA ALA A 518 -9.57 -17.87 4.12
C ALA A 518 -8.51 -18.09 5.22
N ALA A 519 -8.52 -19.24 5.90
CA ALA A 519 -7.54 -19.59 6.93
C ALA A 519 -6.11 -19.70 6.37
N ALA A 520 -5.94 -20.27 5.17
CA ALA A 520 -4.66 -20.33 4.47
C ALA A 520 -4.11 -18.95 4.13
N ALA A 521 -4.99 -17.95 3.93
CA ALA A 521 -4.64 -16.55 3.73
C ALA A 521 -4.48 -15.76 5.06
N GLY A 522 -4.58 -16.42 6.21
CA GLY A 522 -4.33 -15.84 7.53
C GLY A 522 -5.54 -15.30 8.29
N HIS A 523 -6.78 -15.58 7.84
CA HIS A 523 -7.98 -15.15 8.56
C HIS A 523 -8.17 -15.95 9.85
N THR A 524 -8.12 -15.27 10.98
CA THR A 524 -8.15 -15.87 12.33
C THR A 524 -9.45 -16.60 12.64
N ASP A 525 -10.60 -15.99 12.33
CA ASP A 525 -11.90 -16.60 12.60
C ASP A 525 -12.18 -17.78 11.66
N ALA A 526 -11.70 -17.72 10.41
CA ALA A 526 -11.78 -18.86 9.50
C ALA A 526 -10.94 -20.04 10.02
N ALA A 527 -9.73 -19.79 10.52
CA ALA A 527 -8.90 -20.82 11.14
C ALA A 527 -9.60 -21.46 12.35
N LEU A 528 -10.31 -20.66 13.16
CA LEU A 528 -11.13 -21.17 14.26
C LEU A 528 -12.26 -22.07 13.75
N GLN A 529 -12.99 -21.67 12.69
CA GLN A 529 -14.07 -22.49 12.12
C GLN A 529 -13.54 -23.81 11.54
N VAL A 530 -12.41 -23.79 10.84
CA VAL A 530 -11.73 -25.01 10.36
C VAL A 530 -11.36 -25.92 11.53
N ALA A 531 -10.75 -25.35 12.58
CA ALA A 531 -10.38 -26.11 13.77
C ALA A 531 -11.59 -26.73 14.45
N MET A 532 -12.72 -26.02 14.52
CA MET A 532 -13.95 -26.55 15.11
C MET A 532 -14.55 -27.73 14.29
N ALA A 533 -14.43 -27.67 12.96
CA ALA A 533 -14.82 -28.76 12.09
C ALA A 533 -13.92 -30.00 12.33
N LEU A 534 -12.60 -29.80 12.35
CA LEU A 534 -11.62 -30.86 12.60
C LEU A 534 -11.79 -31.52 13.98
N LEU A 535 -12.08 -30.70 15.02
CA LEU A 535 -12.38 -31.28 16.36
C LEU A 535 -13.65 -32.12 16.37
N ARG A 536 -14.67 -31.82 15.58
CA ARG A 536 -15.86 -32.65 15.44
C ARG A 536 -15.55 -33.97 14.76
N ASP A 537 -14.60 -33.96 13.81
CA ASP A 537 -14.17 -35.12 13.05
C ASP A 537 -13.10 -35.96 13.81
N GLY A 538 -12.62 -35.48 14.97
CA GLY A 538 -11.62 -36.16 15.81
C GLY A 538 -10.18 -35.96 15.36
N GLU A 539 -9.92 -35.02 14.45
CA GLU A 539 -8.59 -34.69 13.91
C GLU A 539 -7.85 -33.65 14.78
N ASP A 540 -7.62 -34.03 16.04
CA ASP A 540 -7.08 -33.10 17.06
C ASP A 540 -5.73 -32.44 16.69
N ARG A 541 -4.85 -33.16 15.96
CA ARG A 541 -3.51 -32.64 15.60
C ARG A 541 -3.60 -31.51 14.54
N GLU A 542 -4.51 -31.65 13.59
CA GLU A 542 -4.71 -30.61 12.57
C GLU A 542 -5.48 -29.46 13.16
N ALA A 543 -6.49 -29.74 13.98
CA ALA A 543 -7.22 -28.73 14.74
C ALA A 543 -6.28 -27.86 15.59
N GLU A 544 -5.31 -28.49 16.27
CA GLU A 544 -4.32 -27.76 17.08
C GLU A 544 -3.52 -26.75 16.26
N ARG A 545 -3.07 -27.10 15.04
CA ARG A 545 -2.35 -26.16 14.18
C ARG A 545 -3.19 -24.93 13.82
N HIS A 546 -4.43 -25.13 13.45
CA HIS A 546 -5.36 -24.04 13.16
C HIS A 546 -5.72 -23.22 14.40
N LEU A 547 -5.87 -23.87 15.56
CA LEU A 547 -6.10 -23.16 16.82
C LEU A 547 -4.90 -22.31 17.24
N ARG A 548 -3.66 -22.79 17.06
CA ARG A 548 -2.45 -21.99 17.32
C ARG A 548 -2.38 -20.76 16.41
N CYS A 549 -2.73 -20.91 15.12
CA CYS A 549 -2.79 -19.80 14.19
C CYS A 549 -3.84 -18.74 14.63
N ALA A 550 -5.07 -19.20 14.92
CA ALA A 550 -6.16 -18.34 15.36
C ALA A 550 -5.88 -17.67 16.71
N ALA A 551 -5.31 -18.41 17.66
CA ALA A 551 -4.95 -17.87 18.99
C ALA A 551 -3.78 -16.87 18.90
N GLY A 552 -2.80 -17.13 18.04
CA GLY A 552 -1.72 -16.20 17.71
C GLY A 552 -2.22 -14.90 17.09
N GLY A 553 -3.29 -14.98 16.29
CA GLY A 553 -4.00 -13.82 15.73
C GLY A 553 -4.95 -13.10 16.71
N GLY A 554 -4.96 -13.49 18.00
CA GLY A 554 -5.71 -12.80 19.06
C GLY A 554 -7.11 -13.31 19.33
N SER A 555 -7.51 -14.49 18.80
CA SER A 555 -8.83 -15.07 19.10
C SER A 555 -8.84 -15.72 20.50
N ALA A 556 -9.57 -15.09 21.44
CA ALA A 556 -9.74 -15.59 22.80
C ALA A 556 -10.44 -16.97 22.85
N GLU A 557 -11.42 -17.20 21.97
CA GLU A 557 -12.10 -18.50 21.84
C GLU A 557 -11.14 -19.58 21.34
N ALA A 558 -10.28 -19.26 20.34
CA ALA A 558 -9.30 -20.20 19.83
C ALA A 558 -8.26 -20.56 20.92
N ALA A 559 -7.77 -19.56 21.67
CA ALA A 559 -6.85 -19.78 22.78
C ALA A 559 -7.47 -20.66 23.88
N PHE A 560 -8.74 -20.44 24.21
CA PHE A 560 -9.47 -21.28 25.17
C PHE A 560 -9.62 -22.73 24.66
N ARG A 561 -9.96 -22.92 23.39
CA ARG A 561 -10.12 -24.27 22.81
C ARG A 561 -8.80 -24.99 22.67
N LEU A 562 -7.74 -24.28 22.26
CA LEU A 562 -6.38 -24.82 22.22
C LEU A 562 -5.95 -25.32 23.59
N ALA A 563 -6.16 -24.49 24.62
CA ALA A 563 -5.89 -24.88 26.00
C ALA A 563 -6.67 -26.14 26.40
N GLY A 564 -7.94 -26.28 25.96
CA GLY A 564 -8.76 -27.47 26.20
C GLY A 564 -8.23 -28.74 25.53
N VAL A 565 -7.74 -28.62 24.28
CA VAL A 565 -7.11 -29.77 23.55
C VAL A 565 -5.81 -30.18 24.23
N LEU A 566 -4.99 -29.23 24.66
CA LEU A 566 -3.74 -29.52 25.39
C LEU A 566 -4.00 -30.09 26.78
N ASP A 567 -5.00 -29.55 27.51
CA ASP A 567 -5.42 -30.06 28.84
C ASP A 567 -5.91 -31.53 28.77
N ALA A 568 -6.62 -31.91 27.72
CA ALA A 568 -7.05 -33.26 27.52
C ALA A 568 -5.91 -34.27 27.31
N ARG A 569 -4.80 -33.83 26.69
CA ARG A 569 -3.61 -34.66 26.48
C ARG A 569 -2.68 -34.69 27.70
N GLN A 570 -2.46 -33.56 28.33
CA GLN A 570 -1.56 -33.41 29.45
C GLN A 570 -2.17 -32.45 30.46
N PRO A 571 -3.02 -32.95 31.36
CA PRO A 571 -3.69 -32.11 32.35
C PRO A 571 -2.64 -31.45 33.28
N PRO A 572 -2.93 -30.23 33.76
CA PRO A 572 -2.06 -29.55 34.72
C PRO A 572 -1.78 -30.40 35.95
N PRO A 573 -0.55 -30.36 36.49
CA PRO A 573 -0.21 -31.08 37.70
C PRO A 573 -1.11 -30.64 38.85
N GLY A 574 -1.43 -31.58 39.74
CA GLY A 574 -2.16 -31.27 40.97
C GLY A 574 -1.40 -30.35 41.93
N PRO A 575 -2.01 -29.97 43.04
CA PRO A 575 -1.31 -29.15 44.06
C PRO A 575 -0.03 -29.85 44.54
N PRO A 576 1.07 -29.11 44.72
CA PRO A 576 2.32 -29.70 45.20
C PRO A 576 2.15 -30.25 46.62
N ALA A 577 2.91 -31.33 46.94
CA ALA A 577 2.95 -31.82 48.30
C ALA A 577 3.58 -30.80 49.26
N LEU A 578 3.33 -30.93 50.54
CA LEU A 578 3.82 -29.98 51.54
C LEU A 578 5.35 -29.94 51.52
N GLY A 579 5.93 -28.80 51.12
CA GLY A 579 7.39 -28.59 51.03
C GLY A 579 7.96 -28.78 49.63
N GLU A 580 7.18 -29.14 48.61
CA GLU A 580 7.64 -29.18 47.25
C GLU A 580 7.48 -27.80 46.56
N PRO A 581 8.42 -27.44 45.65
CA PRO A 581 8.30 -26.18 44.90
C PRO A 581 7.07 -26.22 44.00
N MET A 582 6.47 -25.06 43.74
CA MET A 582 5.38 -24.96 42.79
C MET A 582 5.82 -25.44 41.40
N PRO A 583 5.06 -26.36 40.78
CA PRO A 583 5.37 -26.83 39.43
C PRO A 583 5.27 -25.65 38.44
N GLU A 584 6.12 -25.66 37.41
CA GLU A 584 6.04 -24.72 36.30
C GLU A 584 4.68 -24.78 35.63
N LYS A 585 4.23 -23.64 35.09
CA LYS A 585 2.97 -23.58 34.35
C LYS A 585 3.08 -24.40 33.07
N THR A 586 2.06 -25.16 32.80
CA THR A 586 1.97 -25.94 31.56
C THR A 586 1.52 -25.05 30.40
N GLU A 587 1.83 -25.44 29.17
CA GLU A 587 1.40 -24.69 27.97
C GLU A 587 -0.11 -24.46 27.94
N CYS A 588 -0.92 -25.43 28.38
CA CYS A 588 -2.38 -25.26 28.41
C CYS A 588 -2.80 -24.16 29.41
N GLU A 589 -2.10 -24.01 30.54
CA GLU A 589 -2.40 -22.94 31.50
C GLU A 589 -2.05 -21.56 30.94
N GLU A 590 -0.94 -21.43 30.21
CA GLU A 590 -0.57 -20.19 29.55
C GLU A 590 -1.63 -19.75 28.54
N TRP A 591 -2.16 -20.70 27.74
CA TRP A 591 -3.22 -20.40 26.79
C TRP A 591 -4.54 -20.07 27.48
N TYR A 592 -4.89 -20.73 28.58
CA TYR A 592 -6.05 -20.33 29.39
C TYR A 592 -5.88 -18.92 29.94
N GLU A 593 -4.69 -18.56 30.47
CA GLU A 593 -4.43 -17.21 30.97
C GLU A 593 -4.52 -16.16 29.87
N ARG A 594 -3.95 -16.41 28.69
CA ARG A 594 -4.09 -15.50 27.52
C ARG A 594 -5.54 -15.28 27.15
N ALA A 595 -6.32 -16.34 27.07
CA ALA A 595 -7.76 -16.23 26.80
C ALA A 595 -8.49 -15.46 27.90
N ALA A 596 -8.13 -15.68 29.17
CA ALA A 596 -8.73 -14.99 30.32
C ALA A 596 -8.43 -13.49 30.32
N GLN A 597 -7.18 -13.10 30.00
CA GLN A 597 -6.75 -11.71 29.84
C GLN A 597 -7.50 -10.97 28.73
N GLN A 598 -7.88 -11.70 27.69
CA GLN A 598 -8.71 -11.18 26.58
C GLN A 598 -10.21 -11.15 26.93
N GLY A 599 -10.60 -11.42 28.19
CA GLY A 599 -11.97 -11.35 28.66
C GLY A 599 -12.82 -12.60 28.39
N HIS A 600 -12.23 -13.73 28.00
CA HIS A 600 -12.98 -14.95 27.76
C HIS A 600 -13.48 -15.55 29.06
N ARG A 601 -14.78 -15.43 29.33
CA ARG A 601 -15.44 -15.75 30.61
C ARG A 601 -15.18 -17.20 31.09
N ARG A 602 -15.18 -18.18 30.18
CA ARG A 602 -14.94 -19.59 30.55
C ARG A 602 -13.48 -19.81 30.92
N ALA A 603 -12.54 -19.14 30.24
CA ALA A 603 -11.12 -19.19 30.55
C ALA A 603 -10.85 -18.56 31.94
N GLN A 604 -11.44 -17.40 32.22
CA GLN A 604 -11.34 -16.77 33.56
C GLN A 604 -11.78 -17.71 34.70
N VAL A 605 -12.90 -18.41 34.50
CA VAL A 605 -13.36 -19.42 35.47
C VAL A 605 -12.37 -20.57 35.58
N ARG A 606 -11.80 -21.07 34.46
CA ARG A 606 -10.85 -22.19 34.47
C ARG A 606 -9.52 -21.80 35.14
N VAL A 607 -8.97 -20.63 34.81
CA VAL A 607 -7.78 -20.09 35.48
C VAL A 607 -8.00 -19.90 36.97
N GLY A 608 -9.16 -19.35 37.36
CA GLY A 608 -9.53 -19.25 38.78
C GLY A 608 -9.63 -20.61 39.47
N MET A 609 -10.10 -21.67 38.81
CA MET A 609 -10.11 -23.03 39.32
C MET A 609 -8.70 -23.61 39.52
N LEU A 610 -7.81 -23.38 38.55
CA LEU A 610 -6.41 -23.79 38.62
C LEU A 610 -5.66 -23.09 39.74
N ALA A 611 -5.86 -21.76 39.89
CA ALA A 611 -5.30 -20.99 40.99
C ALA A 611 -5.82 -21.49 42.36
N ALA A 612 -7.13 -21.73 42.46
CA ALA A 612 -7.72 -22.26 43.69
C ALA A 612 -7.20 -23.67 44.05
N ALA A 613 -6.96 -24.55 43.06
CA ALA A 613 -6.37 -25.85 43.25
C ALA A 613 -4.93 -25.82 43.75
N ARG A 614 -4.18 -24.78 43.35
CA ARG A 614 -2.80 -24.53 43.85
C ARG A 614 -2.76 -23.84 45.22
N GLY A 615 -3.91 -23.42 45.75
CA GLY A 615 -4.00 -22.67 46.99
C GLY A 615 -3.76 -21.16 46.86
N ASP A 616 -3.63 -20.66 45.64
CA ASP A 616 -3.53 -19.23 45.35
C ASP A 616 -4.92 -18.59 45.37
N VAL A 617 -5.34 -18.23 46.60
CA VAL A 617 -6.69 -17.70 46.86
C VAL A 617 -6.88 -16.32 46.26
N GLU A 618 -5.86 -15.48 46.27
CA GLU A 618 -5.94 -14.12 45.75
C GLU A 618 -6.14 -14.12 44.22
N SER A 619 -5.32 -14.85 43.47
CA SER A 619 -5.49 -14.99 42.01
C SER A 619 -6.81 -15.67 41.67
N ALA A 620 -7.25 -16.67 42.44
CA ALA A 620 -8.53 -17.33 42.22
C ALA A 620 -9.70 -16.34 42.41
N ALA A 621 -9.66 -15.54 43.48
CA ALA A 621 -10.70 -14.54 43.75
C ALA A 621 -10.73 -13.45 42.66
N HIS A 622 -9.57 -13.02 42.19
CA HIS A 622 -9.46 -12.05 41.09
C HIS A 622 -10.14 -12.59 39.83
N TRP A 623 -9.77 -13.75 39.34
CA TRP A 623 -10.32 -14.29 38.10
C TRP A 623 -11.80 -14.66 38.21
N TYR A 624 -12.26 -15.15 39.35
CA TYR A 624 -13.67 -15.42 39.55
C TYR A 624 -14.49 -14.12 39.59
N ARG A 625 -13.95 -13.02 40.16
CA ARG A 625 -14.60 -11.71 40.17
C ARG A 625 -14.73 -11.16 38.77
N GLU A 626 -13.63 -11.14 37.99
CA GLU A 626 -13.63 -10.75 36.56
C GLU A 626 -14.70 -11.53 35.78
N ALA A 627 -14.72 -12.85 35.92
CA ALA A 627 -15.71 -13.69 35.26
C ALA A 627 -17.15 -13.35 35.71
N ALA A 628 -17.37 -13.11 37.00
CA ALA A 628 -18.67 -12.81 37.55
C ALA A 628 -19.18 -11.43 37.13
N GLU A 629 -18.29 -10.42 37.03
CA GLU A 629 -18.59 -9.09 36.52
C GLU A 629 -18.94 -9.11 35.05
N ALA A 630 -18.25 -9.94 34.27
CA ALA A 630 -18.58 -10.23 32.88
C ALA A 630 -19.85 -11.08 32.69
N GLY A 631 -20.59 -11.38 33.78
CA GLY A 631 -21.87 -12.10 33.74
C GLY A 631 -21.78 -13.64 33.78
N SER A 632 -20.63 -14.21 34.17
CA SER A 632 -20.51 -15.65 34.36
C SER A 632 -21.17 -16.11 35.64
N ARG A 633 -22.27 -16.88 35.53
CA ARG A 633 -22.94 -17.50 36.67
C ARG A 633 -22.04 -18.49 37.45
N ASN A 634 -21.13 -19.16 36.75
CA ASN A 634 -20.16 -20.08 37.35
C ASN A 634 -19.05 -19.32 38.09
N GLY A 635 -18.58 -18.18 37.54
CA GLY A 635 -17.62 -17.31 38.21
C GLY A 635 -18.18 -16.76 39.52
N ALA A 636 -19.43 -16.23 39.50
CA ALA A 636 -20.11 -15.72 40.68
C ALA A 636 -20.32 -16.82 41.73
N PHE A 637 -20.66 -18.03 41.31
CA PHE A 637 -20.83 -19.17 42.21
C PHE A 637 -19.51 -19.58 42.90
N ASN A 638 -18.42 -19.69 42.12
CA ASN A 638 -17.11 -20.08 42.62
C ASN A 638 -16.51 -19.04 43.53
N LEU A 639 -16.69 -17.73 43.20
CA LEU A 639 -16.30 -16.64 44.09
C LEU A 639 -17.01 -16.70 45.42
N GLY A 640 -18.32 -16.96 45.41
CA GLY A 640 -19.10 -17.14 46.64
C GLY A 640 -18.65 -18.36 47.46
N LEU A 641 -18.20 -19.47 46.81
CA LEU A 641 -17.64 -20.61 47.52
C LEU A 641 -16.30 -20.27 48.18
N LEU A 642 -15.44 -19.52 47.49
CA LEU A 642 -14.16 -19.05 48.02
C LEU A 642 -14.34 -18.16 49.25
N LEU A 643 -15.17 -17.10 49.12
CA LEU A 643 -15.47 -16.18 50.20
C LEU A 643 -16.11 -16.87 51.43
N ALA A 644 -16.98 -17.87 51.21
CA ALA A 644 -17.53 -18.63 52.27
C ALA A 644 -16.50 -19.49 53.04
N ARG A 645 -15.48 -20.01 52.37
CA ARG A 645 -14.35 -20.72 53.01
C ARG A 645 -13.48 -19.77 53.85
N GLU A 646 -13.37 -18.51 53.45
CA GLU A 646 -12.65 -17.45 54.17
C GLU A 646 -13.46 -16.83 55.31
N GLY A 647 -14.69 -17.29 55.52
CA GLY A 647 -15.58 -16.79 56.59
C GLY A 647 -16.40 -15.53 56.23
N SER A 648 -16.29 -15.01 55.00
CA SER A 648 -17.02 -13.86 54.50
C SER A 648 -18.42 -14.24 54.00
N GLU A 649 -19.25 -14.85 54.87
CA GLU A 649 -20.58 -15.39 54.49
C GLU A 649 -21.56 -14.32 53.91
N ARG A 650 -21.44 -13.04 54.33
CA ARG A 650 -22.30 -11.97 53.79
C ARG A 650 -22.01 -11.70 52.33
N GLU A 651 -20.75 -11.59 52.00
CA GLU A 651 -20.32 -11.36 50.60
C GLU A 651 -20.58 -12.60 49.74
N ALA A 652 -20.34 -13.78 50.28
CA ALA A 652 -20.64 -15.05 49.59
C ALA A 652 -22.12 -15.11 49.20
N ALA A 653 -23.03 -14.70 50.12
CA ALA A 653 -24.48 -14.67 49.86
C ALA A 653 -24.85 -13.71 48.73
N LEU A 654 -24.19 -12.54 48.62
CA LEU A 654 -24.43 -11.59 47.53
C LEU A 654 -24.05 -12.21 46.17
N TRP A 655 -22.88 -12.83 46.07
CA TRP A 655 -22.46 -13.45 44.85
C TRP A 655 -23.28 -14.69 44.46
N TRP A 656 -23.70 -15.50 45.47
CA TRP A 656 -24.62 -16.61 45.20
C TRP A 656 -25.97 -16.13 44.75
N THR A 657 -26.50 -14.98 45.31
CA THR A 657 -27.75 -14.39 44.85
C THR A 657 -27.64 -13.94 43.38
N ARG A 658 -26.51 -13.31 43.00
CA ARG A 658 -26.26 -12.92 41.63
C ARG A 658 -26.20 -14.15 40.70
N ALA A 659 -25.51 -15.22 41.13
CA ALA A 659 -25.44 -16.48 40.40
C ALA A 659 -26.81 -17.17 40.26
N ALA A 660 -27.57 -17.23 41.33
CA ALA A 660 -28.90 -17.85 41.34
C ALA A 660 -29.90 -17.07 40.46
N ASN A 661 -29.82 -15.72 40.46
CA ASN A 661 -30.61 -14.88 39.58
C ASN A 661 -30.24 -15.07 38.10
N ALA A 662 -28.97 -15.42 37.81
CA ALA A 662 -28.52 -15.80 36.49
C ALA A 662 -28.77 -17.28 36.12
N GLY A 663 -29.59 -17.98 36.92
CA GLY A 663 -30.02 -19.36 36.65
C GLY A 663 -29.08 -20.45 37.15
N HIS A 664 -28.25 -20.22 38.17
CA HIS A 664 -27.35 -21.22 38.72
C HIS A 664 -28.01 -21.95 39.90
N GLY A 665 -28.58 -23.18 39.68
CA GLY A 665 -29.33 -23.90 40.67
C GLY A 665 -28.54 -24.33 41.92
N ARG A 666 -27.25 -24.65 41.82
CA ARG A 666 -26.38 -24.95 42.98
C ARG A 666 -26.21 -23.72 43.89
N ALA A 667 -26.16 -22.50 43.30
CA ALA A 667 -26.09 -21.25 44.09
C ALA A 667 -27.37 -21.04 44.90
N ALA A 668 -28.53 -21.29 44.28
CA ALA A 668 -29.82 -21.22 44.98
C ALA A 668 -29.90 -22.24 46.16
N LEU A 669 -29.39 -23.47 45.98
CA LEU A 669 -29.31 -24.44 47.07
C LEU A 669 -28.36 -23.96 48.21
N ARG A 670 -27.22 -23.34 47.90
CA ARG A 670 -26.33 -22.74 48.92
C ARG A 670 -27.02 -21.62 49.72
N LEU A 671 -27.75 -20.76 49.02
CA LEU A 671 -28.54 -19.73 49.69
C LEU A 671 -29.64 -20.32 50.58
N ALA A 672 -30.34 -21.38 50.13
CA ALA A 672 -31.35 -22.10 50.93
C ALA A 672 -30.70 -22.70 52.21
N LEU A 673 -29.55 -23.32 52.13
CA LEU A 673 -28.82 -23.85 53.27
C LEU A 673 -28.35 -22.73 54.23
N LEU A 674 -27.93 -21.58 53.68
CA LEU A 674 -27.52 -20.42 54.50
C LEU A 674 -28.72 -19.82 55.23
N ALA A 675 -29.83 -19.63 54.55
CA ALA A 675 -31.09 -19.13 55.14
C ALA A 675 -31.59 -20.09 56.24
N ALA A 676 -31.55 -21.42 55.99
CA ALA A 676 -31.91 -22.41 57.00
C ALA A 676 -31.04 -22.30 58.27
N ARG A 677 -29.73 -22.14 58.13
CA ARG A 677 -28.80 -21.96 59.27
C ARG A 677 -29.08 -20.68 60.06
N ARG A 678 -29.61 -19.62 59.43
CA ARG A 678 -29.98 -18.34 60.04
C ARG A 678 -31.37 -18.34 60.65
N GLY A 679 -32.13 -19.43 60.49
CA GLY A 679 -33.51 -19.49 60.92
C GLY A 679 -34.50 -18.75 60.01
N GLU A 680 -34.08 -18.30 58.84
CA GLU A 680 -34.87 -17.58 57.82
C GLU A 680 -35.65 -18.59 56.96
N LEU A 681 -36.59 -19.34 57.61
CA LEU A 681 -37.22 -20.52 57.01
C LEU A 681 -38.01 -20.24 55.74
N THR A 682 -38.73 -19.10 55.69
CA THR A 682 -39.52 -18.70 54.52
C THR A 682 -38.62 -18.33 53.31
N GLU A 683 -37.49 -17.66 53.56
CA GLU A 683 -36.54 -17.33 52.52
C GLU A 683 -35.83 -18.62 52.05
N GLY A 684 -35.48 -19.51 52.98
CA GLY A 684 -34.93 -20.83 52.65
C GLY A 684 -35.84 -21.63 51.73
N GLN A 685 -37.15 -21.66 51.96
CA GLN A 685 -38.11 -22.30 51.08
C GLN A 685 -38.17 -21.68 49.68
N ARG A 686 -38.13 -20.35 49.57
CA ARG A 686 -38.07 -19.67 48.25
C ARG A 686 -36.85 -20.09 47.45
N TRP A 687 -35.68 -20.11 48.07
CA TRP A 687 -34.46 -20.55 47.43
C TRP A 687 -34.45 -22.02 47.10
N CYS A 688 -35.05 -22.90 47.93
CA CYS A 688 -35.27 -24.31 47.61
C CYS A 688 -36.14 -24.47 46.37
N ALA A 689 -37.26 -23.78 46.25
CA ALA A 689 -38.13 -23.82 45.08
C ALA A 689 -37.34 -23.46 43.80
N ARG A 690 -36.57 -22.39 43.89
CA ARG A 690 -35.73 -21.93 42.74
C ARG A 690 -34.59 -22.90 42.42
N ALA A 691 -34.01 -23.57 43.42
CA ALA A 691 -33.01 -24.62 43.22
C ALA A 691 -33.57 -25.88 42.55
N VAL A 692 -34.82 -26.24 42.83
CA VAL A 692 -35.56 -27.34 42.18
C VAL A 692 -35.79 -27.00 40.70
N GLU A 693 -36.19 -25.78 40.40
CA GLU A 693 -36.48 -25.33 39.04
C GLU A 693 -35.20 -25.24 38.17
N LEU A 694 -34.10 -24.71 38.70
CA LEU A 694 -32.92 -24.36 37.95
C LEU A 694 -31.77 -25.36 38.04
N GLY A 695 -31.84 -26.31 38.99
CA GLY A 695 -30.74 -27.23 39.27
C GLY A 695 -30.82 -28.52 38.45
N PRO A 696 -29.67 -29.21 38.26
CA PRO A 696 -29.64 -30.56 37.77
C PRO A 696 -30.39 -31.49 38.78
N ALA A 697 -30.80 -32.68 38.32
CA ALA A 697 -31.64 -33.62 39.08
C ALA A 697 -31.19 -33.85 40.54
N GLU A 698 -29.89 -34.03 40.77
CA GLU A 698 -29.32 -34.21 42.12
C GLU A 698 -29.51 -32.97 43.03
N VAL A 699 -29.37 -31.79 42.46
CA VAL A 699 -29.53 -30.53 43.19
C VAL A 699 -31.01 -30.30 43.49
N ALA A 700 -31.87 -30.56 42.52
CA ALA A 700 -33.32 -30.44 42.66
C ALA A 700 -33.84 -31.40 43.73
N GLU A 701 -33.36 -32.65 43.77
CA GLU A 701 -33.74 -33.63 44.80
C GLU A 701 -33.32 -33.17 46.23
N ARG A 702 -32.06 -32.72 46.35
CA ARG A 702 -31.56 -32.18 47.63
C ARG A 702 -32.34 -30.93 48.09
N ALA A 703 -32.65 -30.05 47.15
CA ALA A 703 -33.42 -28.87 47.42
C ALA A 703 -34.87 -29.18 47.81
N ALA A 704 -35.51 -30.20 47.21
CA ALA A 704 -36.84 -30.65 47.56
C ALA A 704 -36.88 -31.21 48.97
N ARG A 705 -35.91 -32.10 49.34
CA ARG A 705 -35.79 -32.63 50.71
C ARG A 705 -35.58 -31.52 51.73
N LEU A 706 -34.76 -30.54 51.46
CA LEU A 706 -34.56 -29.40 52.37
C LEU A 706 -35.83 -28.56 52.49
N ARG A 707 -36.54 -28.32 51.38
CA ARG A 707 -37.80 -27.56 51.38
C ARG A 707 -38.84 -28.24 52.26
N ASP A 708 -38.97 -29.55 52.13
CA ASP A 708 -39.97 -30.33 52.93
C ASP A 708 -39.59 -30.34 54.41
N ALA A 709 -38.32 -30.40 54.79
CA ALA A 709 -37.85 -30.26 56.16
C ALA A 709 -38.14 -28.88 56.72
N LEU A 710 -37.86 -27.80 55.97
CA LEU A 710 -38.15 -26.40 56.34
C LEU A 710 -39.68 -26.17 56.48
N HIS A 711 -40.50 -26.88 55.71
CA HIS A 711 -41.96 -26.81 55.81
C HIS A 711 -42.47 -27.43 57.14
N GLN A 712 -41.90 -28.54 57.51
CA GLN A 712 -42.23 -29.19 58.80
C GLN A 712 -41.83 -28.32 59.97
N GLU A 713 -40.67 -27.68 59.97
CA GLU A 713 -40.27 -26.73 61.04
C GLU A 713 -41.13 -25.47 61.08
N LEU A 714 -41.66 -24.97 59.98
CA LEU A 714 -42.57 -23.81 59.96
C LEU A 714 -44.00 -24.15 60.49
N THR A 715 -44.39 -25.43 60.45
CA THR A 715 -45.70 -25.91 60.84
C THR A 715 -45.72 -26.51 62.24
N ALA A 716 -44.53 -26.80 62.80
CA ALA A 716 -44.35 -27.25 64.20
C ALA A 716 -44.28 -26.02 65.15
#